data_c2892a8f0a6072a4fab90c0d149819e1
#
_entry.id   c2892a8f0a6072a4fab90c0d149819e1
#
_cell.length_a   1.000
_cell.length_b   1.000
_cell.length_c   1.000
_cell.angle_alpha   90.00
_cell.angle_beta   90.00
_cell.angle_gamma   90.00
#
_symmetry.space_group_name_H-M   'P 1'
#
loop_
_entity.id
_entity.type
_entity.pdbx_description
1 polymer ?
#
loop_
_entity_poly.entity_id
_entity_poly.type
_entity_poly.pdbx_seq_one_letter_code
_entity_poly.pdbx_strand_id
1 'polypeptide(L)'
;MDQFQSMGISKTILPVLFITLITSGCGSDVPPGEIEGAPRSSDSIYEQDLRFLETQSNLFETQESKSQILFGDLHVHTTYSIDAFTLELPMMGLQGVHDSAMACDFARYCANLDFFSFNDHAESLTPDHWREQKEIVQQCNISNDDPVTNDLVVFPGWEWTQIGTTPENHWGHRNVIFKDIQDLPARPIGSRAPKTGLGIFDTTQKAVAARWLDPLNFKRYSDLGWLLDTVRNIPFCDEGINSNDLPLDCYEYARTPQDLFSKLDEWQSDSIVIPHGQTWGFHVPLGTSWDNRLNDQGHDPSKQILLEVMSGHGNSEEFRDIAAANFLQSGEMSCPEPTNDFLPCCWQAGEIQKKRCEGLSDAECTARVELAKKYTLAGGPYTNMVFPEAAPEEWLNCDQCTDCFKPAFNYRPKQSAQYALAISNFDSGENNPQRYNFGFIASTDDHTARPGTGYKQYERRKMTFAMGPKSQMWEYQYKAEDPNFPELPKIEPGESQPDSERVSSFVYPGGILAVHSEGRSKDQIWSALKNKNVYGTSGPRILLWFDLINAPEGNAPMGSEITMSQNPKFIVRAAGSFKQKDGCPIESIDSLSPKRLEYLCAGECYNPSDQRYIIEQIEIIKITPQSYAGEAISPLIQDAWKTISCKGQSECIVEFEDSNYSRDSVYYVRAIQELTPAINGMNVLSEKQEFKLCKGSFRTDLADNCFGETNERAWSSPIYINKP
;
A
#
# COMPACT_ATOMS: atom_id res chain seq x y z
N MET A 1 0.91 -18.49 90.07
CA MET A 1 2.21 -18.58 89.39
C MET A 1 1.87 -18.46 87.91
N ASP A 2 2.05 -17.43 87.51
CA ASP A 2 2.73 -16.30 86.86
C ASP A 2 2.02 -15.91 85.60
N GLN A 3 1.41 -14.81 85.58
CA GLN A 3 1.67 -13.52 84.96
C GLN A 3 2.32 -13.60 83.58
N PHE A 4 1.56 -13.24 82.55
CA PHE A 4 2.11 -12.51 81.41
C PHE A 4 1.08 -11.45 80.99
N GLN A 5 1.56 -10.24 80.99
CA GLN A 5 0.86 -9.02 80.70
C GLN A 5 0.45 -8.89 79.22
N SER A 6 -0.74 -8.43 79.00
CA SER A 6 -1.25 -7.96 77.72
C SER A 6 -0.64 -6.60 77.35
N MET A 7 0.05 -6.56 76.24
CA MET A 7 0.40 -5.32 75.54
C MET A 7 -0.65 -4.99 74.50
N GLY A 8 -1.44 -3.95 74.76
CA GLY A 8 -2.43 -3.43 73.82
C GLY A 8 -1.80 -2.79 72.57
N ILE A 9 -2.16 -3.27 71.44
CA ILE A 9 -1.86 -2.59 70.15
C ILE A 9 -3.05 -1.69 69.83
N SER A 10 -2.82 -0.39 69.94
CA SER A 10 -3.70 0.69 69.48
C SER A 10 -3.92 0.54 67.99
N LYS A 11 -5.17 0.28 67.56
CA LYS A 11 -5.59 0.38 66.17
C LYS A 11 -5.79 1.87 65.83
N THR A 12 -4.79 2.48 65.23
CA THR A 12 -4.94 3.76 64.54
C THR A 12 -5.61 3.48 63.18
N ILE A 13 -6.88 3.78 63.09
CA ILE A 13 -7.62 3.78 61.86
C ILE A 13 -7.20 5.04 61.08
N LEU A 14 -6.42 4.86 60.02
CA LEU A 14 -6.19 5.90 59.02
C LEU A 14 -7.46 6.00 58.15
N PRO A 15 -8.10 7.16 58.03
CA PRO A 15 -9.20 7.33 57.09
C PRO A 15 -8.57 7.34 55.68
N VAL A 16 -8.81 6.34 54.89
CA VAL A 16 -8.61 6.36 53.43
C VAL A 16 -9.64 7.34 52.88
N LEU A 17 -9.16 8.52 52.57
CA LEU A 17 -9.92 9.53 51.85
C LEU A 17 -10.13 9.02 50.45
N PHE A 18 -11.28 8.44 50.16
CA PHE A 18 -11.77 8.20 48.83
C PHE A 18 -12.05 9.59 48.20
N ILE A 19 -11.04 10.14 47.51
CA ILE A 19 -11.29 11.24 46.57
C ILE A 19 -11.97 10.58 45.37
N THR A 20 -13.29 10.64 45.37
CA THR A 20 -14.11 10.45 44.20
C THR A 20 -13.82 11.65 43.28
N LEU A 21 -12.78 11.51 42.44
CA LEU A 21 -12.67 12.33 41.24
C LEU A 21 -13.90 11.98 40.39
N ILE A 22 -14.90 12.84 40.48
CA ILE A 22 -15.91 12.95 39.42
C ILE A 22 -15.16 13.49 38.23
N THR A 23 -14.59 12.60 37.44
CA THR A 23 -14.23 12.91 36.06
C THR A 23 -15.55 13.06 35.34
N SER A 24 -16.05 14.31 35.26
CA SER A 24 -16.97 14.71 34.20
C SER A 24 -16.30 14.18 32.90
N GLY A 25 -16.97 13.25 32.23
CA GLY A 25 -16.50 12.64 31.02
C GLY A 25 -16.37 13.71 29.93
N CYS A 26 -15.19 14.26 29.79
CA CYS A 26 -14.71 14.65 28.45
C CYS A 26 -14.35 13.34 27.79
N GLY A 27 -15.20 12.86 26.87
CA GLY A 27 -14.83 11.79 25.96
C GLY A 27 -13.48 12.16 25.36
N SER A 28 -12.53 11.24 25.36
CA SER A 28 -11.28 11.46 24.65
C SER A 28 -11.58 11.18 23.19
N ASP A 29 -12.01 12.21 22.50
CA ASP A 29 -12.13 12.17 21.06
C ASP A 29 -10.73 12.19 20.43
N VAL A 30 -10.57 11.50 19.32
CA VAL A 30 -9.37 11.63 18.49
C VAL A 30 -9.64 12.78 17.53
N PRO A 31 -9.12 13.99 17.80
CA PRO A 31 -9.49 15.15 17.00
C PRO A 31 -8.87 15.05 15.61
N PRO A 32 -9.47 15.69 14.59
CA PRO A 32 -8.93 15.78 13.24
C PRO A 32 -7.62 16.58 13.17
N GLY A 33 -7.24 17.26 14.25
CA GLY A 33 -6.07 18.12 14.36
C GLY A 33 -6.29 19.53 13.84
N GLU A 34 -5.21 20.29 13.78
CA GLU A 34 -5.18 21.65 13.22
C GLU A 34 -4.05 21.75 12.17
N ILE A 35 -4.35 22.30 11.02
CA ILE A 35 -3.36 22.62 9.98
C ILE A 35 -2.57 23.83 10.47
N GLU A 36 -1.25 23.69 10.61
CA GLU A 36 -0.36 24.76 11.08
C GLU A 36 0.17 25.59 9.93
N GLY A 37 0.53 24.93 8.82
CA GLY A 37 1.14 25.58 7.66
C GLY A 37 0.12 26.30 6.77
N ALA A 38 0.43 27.54 6.39
CA ALA A 38 -0.34 28.27 5.38
C ALA A 38 -0.14 27.64 3.98
N PRO A 39 -1.02 27.89 3.00
CA PRO A 39 -0.76 27.51 1.61
C PRO A 39 0.57 28.06 1.09
N ARG A 40 1.29 27.27 0.27
CA ARG A 40 2.55 27.71 -0.37
C ARG A 40 2.34 28.94 -1.25
N SER A 41 3.35 29.77 -1.34
CA SER A 41 3.26 30.99 -2.15
C SER A 41 3.17 30.69 -3.65
N SER A 42 2.50 31.54 -4.40
CA SER A 42 2.44 31.45 -5.86
C SER A 42 3.83 31.52 -6.50
N ASP A 43 4.77 32.27 -5.89
CA ASP A 43 6.16 32.37 -6.37
C ASP A 43 6.90 31.02 -6.23
N SER A 44 6.69 30.31 -5.12
CA SER A 44 7.28 28.97 -4.89
C SER A 44 6.78 27.95 -5.91
N ILE A 45 5.47 27.95 -6.17
CA ILE A 45 4.85 27.08 -7.19
C ILE A 45 5.38 27.42 -8.57
N TYR A 46 5.49 28.71 -8.90
CA TYR A 46 6.01 29.15 -10.19
C TYR A 46 7.47 28.73 -10.40
N GLU A 47 8.33 28.82 -9.38
CA GLU A 47 9.71 28.33 -9.45
C GLU A 47 9.78 26.81 -9.68
N GLN A 48 8.89 26.06 -9.05
CA GLN A 48 8.78 24.62 -9.28
C GLN A 48 8.37 24.31 -10.73
N ASP A 49 7.38 25.02 -11.25
CA ASP A 49 6.90 24.87 -12.63
C ASP A 49 7.96 25.27 -13.66
N LEU A 50 8.75 26.30 -13.40
CA LEU A 50 9.87 26.70 -14.27
C LEU A 50 10.91 25.58 -14.42
N ARG A 51 11.30 24.92 -13.34
CA ARG A 51 12.25 23.78 -13.39
C ARG A 51 11.70 22.60 -14.22
N PHE A 52 10.40 22.35 -14.13
CA PHE A 52 9.73 21.38 -14.95
C PHE A 52 9.74 21.78 -16.43
N LEU A 53 9.35 23.01 -16.76
CA LEU A 53 9.30 23.52 -18.12
C LEU A 53 10.69 23.55 -18.78
N GLU A 54 11.75 23.86 -18.04
CA GLU A 54 13.13 23.79 -18.53
C GLU A 54 13.49 22.35 -18.95
N THR A 55 13.21 21.36 -18.11
CA THR A 55 13.45 19.94 -18.44
C THR A 55 12.62 19.51 -19.64
N GLN A 56 11.34 19.90 -19.68
CA GLN A 56 10.46 19.58 -20.80
C GLN A 56 10.99 20.19 -22.11
N SER A 57 11.49 21.42 -22.07
CA SER A 57 12.04 22.09 -23.26
C SER A 57 13.28 21.38 -23.83
N ASN A 58 14.06 20.71 -22.97
CA ASN A 58 15.23 19.90 -23.42
C ASN A 58 14.80 18.58 -24.07
N LEU A 59 13.68 18.01 -23.64
CA LEU A 59 13.19 16.71 -24.12
C LEU A 59 12.28 16.81 -25.35
N PHE A 60 11.78 18.00 -25.68
CA PHE A 60 10.88 18.22 -26.80
C PHE A 60 11.47 19.29 -27.75
N GLU A 61 11.59 18.95 -29.02
CA GLU A 61 12.11 19.87 -30.08
C GLU A 61 11.16 21.04 -30.36
N THR A 62 9.88 20.87 -30.05
CA THR A 62 8.83 21.89 -30.19
C THR A 62 7.98 21.96 -28.92
N GLN A 63 7.52 23.14 -28.56
CA GLN A 63 6.66 23.37 -27.38
C GLN A 63 5.22 22.83 -27.58
N GLU A 64 5.08 21.58 -28.05
CA GLU A 64 3.76 21.01 -28.36
C GLU A 64 3.02 20.44 -27.14
N SER A 65 3.72 20.12 -26.04
CA SER A 65 3.04 19.65 -24.84
C SER A 65 2.59 20.80 -23.95
N LYS A 66 1.28 20.94 -23.78
CA LYS A 66 0.68 21.89 -22.84
C LYS A 66 0.53 21.33 -21.43
N SER A 67 0.76 20.04 -21.25
CA SER A 67 0.61 19.38 -19.96
C SER A 67 1.87 19.47 -19.12
N GLN A 68 1.69 19.65 -17.81
CA GLN A 68 2.73 19.55 -16.80
C GLN A 68 2.59 18.23 -16.04
N ILE A 69 3.68 17.77 -15.42
CA ILE A 69 3.65 16.61 -14.54
C ILE A 69 3.49 17.08 -13.10
N LEU A 70 2.43 16.60 -12.43
CA LEU A 70 2.16 16.86 -11.03
C LEU A 70 2.26 15.54 -10.25
N PHE A 71 2.82 15.60 -9.03
CA PHE A 71 3.05 14.44 -8.20
C PHE A 71 2.11 14.40 -7.01
N GLY A 72 1.56 13.21 -6.73
CA GLY A 72 0.63 13.00 -5.64
C GLY A 72 0.66 11.61 -5.06
N ASP A 73 -0.20 11.39 -4.07
CA ASP A 73 -0.36 10.13 -3.35
C ASP A 73 -1.86 9.85 -3.13
N LEU A 74 -2.36 8.74 -3.64
CA LEU A 74 -3.78 8.38 -3.53
C LEU A 74 -4.03 7.23 -2.54
N HIS A 75 -3.15 7.09 -1.53
CA HIS A 75 -3.28 6.05 -0.53
C HIS A 75 -2.60 6.45 0.79
N VAL A 76 -3.37 7.10 1.67
CA VAL A 76 -2.86 7.63 2.93
C VAL A 76 -3.84 7.39 4.08
N HIS A 77 -3.33 6.79 5.16
CA HIS A 77 -4.08 6.54 6.39
C HIS A 77 -3.71 7.50 7.51
N THR A 78 -4.66 7.73 8.39
CA THR A 78 -4.50 8.52 9.61
C THR A 78 -4.88 7.67 10.83
N THR A 79 -4.93 8.29 12.01
CA THR A 79 -5.41 7.62 13.22
C THR A 79 -6.87 7.17 13.17
N TYR A 80 -7.63 7.55 12.16
CA TYR A 80 -8.98 7.01 11.94
C TYR A 80 -8.96 5.57 11.42
N SER A 81 -7.84 5.10 10.90
CA SER A 81 -7.58 3.67 10.64
C SER A 81 -7.10 2.99 11.92
N ILE A 82 -7.78 1.93 12.37
CA ILE A 82 -7.45 1.25 13.65
C ILE A 82 -6.04 0.66 13.63
N ASP A 83 -5.61 0.10 12.53
CA ASP A 83 -4.28 -0.46 12.37
C ASP A 83 -3.21 0.64 12.36
N ALA A 84 -3.41 1.74 11.64
CA ALA A 84 -2.55 2.91 11.71
C ALA A 84 -2.40 3.39 13.15
N PHE A 85 -3.51 3.53 13.89
CA PHE A 85 -3.46 3.92 15.29
C PHE A 85 -2.68 2.91 16.15
N THR A 86 -2.92 1.61 15.95
CA THR A 86 -2.26 0.54 16.72
C THR A 86 -0.76 0.51 16.46
N LEU A 87 -0.34 0.67 15.22
CA LEU A 87 1.07 0.71 14.79
C LEU A 87 1.80 1.96 15.31
N GLU A 88 1.08 3.06 15.53
CA GLU A 88 1.62 4.31 16.05
C GLU A 88 1.76 4.36 17.59
N LEU A 89 1.30 3.35 18.32
CA LEU A 89 1.33 3.33 19.77
C LEU A 89 2.77 3.40 20.33
N PRO A 90 2.94 4.00 21.51
CA PRO A 90 4.25 4.10 22.16
C PRO A 90 4.93 2.76 22.44
N MET A 91 4.16 1.67 22.55
CA MET A 91 4.72 0.31 22.69
C MET A 91 5.46 -0.15 21.44
N MET A 92 5.10 0.39 20.28
CA MET A 92 5.78 0.16 19.00
C MET A 92 6.98 1.09 18.78
N GLY A 93 7.25 1.99 19.73
CA GLY A 93 8.36 2.93 19.67
C GLY A 93 8.06 4.23 18.94
N LEU A 94 6.79 4.49 18.62
CA LEU A 94 6.32 5.70 17.98
C LEU A 94 5.67 6.67 18.98
N GLN A 95 5.25 7.84 18.52
CA GLN A 95 4.79 8.91 19.41
C GLN A 95 3.26 8.99 19.55
N GLY A 96 2.53 8.15 18.82
CA GLY A 96 1.08 8.07 18.88
C GLY A 96 0.38 8.72 17.69
N VAL A 97 -0.71 9.41 17.92
CA VAL A 97 -1.69 9.86 16.92
C VAL A 97 -1.10 10.76 15.84
N HIS A 98 -1.35 10.42 14.58
CA HIS A 98 -1.13 11.25 13.40
C HIS A 98 -2.51 11.59 12.80
N ASP A 99 -2.95 12.81 13.06
CA ASP A 99 -4.27 13.28 12.64
C ASP A 99 -4.31 13.71 11.16
N SER A 100 -5.52 13.87 10.63
CA SER A 100 -5.75 14.24 9.23
C SER A 100 -5.15 15.61 8.87
N ALA A 101 -5.12 16.57 9.81
CA ALA A 101 -4.51 17.88 9.55
C ALA A 101 -2.99 17.79 9.37
N MET A 102 -2.33 16.84 10.03
CA MET A 102 -0.90 16.59 9.89
C MET A 102 -0.54 16.13 8.47
N ALA A 103 -1.41 15.37 7.82
CA ALA A 103 -1.18 14.93 6.44
C ALA A 103 -1.09 16.11 5.46
N CYS A 104 -1.88 17.17 5.68
CA CYS A 104 -1.81 18.39 4.85
C CYS A 104 -0.49 19.11 5.02
N ASP A 105 -0.04 19.29 6.27
CA ASP A 105 1.25 19.93 6.56
C ASP A 105 2.42 19.11 6.00
N PHE A 106 2.35 17.78 6.14
CA PHE A 106 3.38 16.89 5.58
C PHE A 106 3.41 16.95 4.05
N ALA A 107 2.25 16.87 3.39
CA ALA A 107 2.16 16.96 1.93
C ALA A 107 2.77 18.26 1.40
N ARG A 108 2.46 19.41 2.05
CA ARG A 108 2.98 20.70 1.64
C ARG A 108 4.46 20.87 1.91
N TYR A 109 4.89 20.60 3.12
CA TYR A 109 6.17 21.09 3.64
C TYR A 109 7.24 20.03 3.84
N CYS A 110 6.87 18.75 4.00
CA CYS A 110 7.84 17.67 4.02
C CYS A 110 8.01 17.06 2.62
N ALA A 111 6.92 16.57 2.05
CA ALA A 111 6.96 15.90 0.74
C ALA A 111 6.81 16.84 -0.46
N ASN A 112 6.30 18.06 -0.30
CA ASN A 112 6.05 19.01 -1.39
C ASN A 112 5.21 18.40 -2.53
N LEU A 113 4.07 17.78 -2.18
CA LEU A 113 3.15 17.19 -3.14
C LEU A 113 2.25 18.24 -3.79
N ASP A 114 1.70 17.90 -4.95
CA ASP A 114 0.71 18.70 -5.67
C ASP A 114 -0.72 18.26 -5.35
N PHE A 115 -0.91 16.96 -4.99
CA PHE A 115 -2.21 16.42 -4.58
C PHE A 115 -2.06 15.15 -3.75
N PHE A 116 -3.11 14.80 -2.99
CA PHE A 116 -3.23 13.48 -2.34
C PHE A 116 -4.70 13.16 -2.03
N SER A 117 -4.98 11.94 -1.53
CA SER A 117 -6.27 11.56 -0.98
C SER A 117 -6.13 10.93 0.40
N PHE A 118 -7.16 11.08 1.23
CA PHE A 118 -7.32 10.27 2.43
C PHE A 118 -7.97 8.93 2.07
N ASN A 119 -7.49 7.86 2.72
CA ASN A 119 -7.96 6.50 2.45
C ASN A 119 -8.09 5.68 3.73
N ASP A 120 -8.49 6.30 4.84
CA ASP A 120 -8.74 5.56 6.07
C ASP A 120 -9.71 4.41 5.85
N HIS A 121 -9.46 3.27 6.50
CA HIS A 121 -10.30 2.08 6.37
C HIS A 121 -11.76 2.39 6.72
N ALA A 122 -12.67 2.20 5.75
CA ALA A 122 -14.09 2.41 5.94
C ALA A 122 -14.66 1.62 7.12
N GLU A 123 -14.01 0.51 7.46
CA GLU A 123 -14.35 -0.37 8.58
C GLU A 123 -14.18 0.29 9.95
N SER A 124 -13.38 1.32 10.04
CA SER A 124 -13.13 2.08 11.29
C SER A 124 -13.43 3.57 11.20
N LEU A 125 -13.62 4.07 9.99
CA LEU A 125 -13.97 5.47 9.74
C LEU A 125 -15.46 5.69 10.05
N THR A 126 -15.76 6.21 11.24
CA THR A 126 -17.13 6.46 11.67
C THR A 126 -17.79 7.59 10.87
N PRO A 127 -19.13 7.69 10.82
CA PRO A 127 -19.80 8.82 10.17
C PRO A 127 -19.35 10.18 10.69
N ASP A 128 -19.04 10.29 11.98
CA ASP A 128 -18.54 11.52 12.59
C ASP A 128 -17.12 11.84 12.14
N HIS A 129 -16.20 10.86 12.18
CA HIS A 129 -14.83 11.03 11.69
C HIS A 129 -14.80 11.32 10.18
N TRP A 130 -15.70 10.70 9.41
CA TRP A 130 -15.86 11.01 7.99
C TRP A 130 -16.26 12.47 7.75
N ARG A 131 -17.16 13.01 8.57
CA ARG A 131 -17.54 14.43 8.51
C ARG A 131 -16.35 15.34 8.84
N GLU A 132 -15.62 15.03 9.91
CA GLU A 132 -14.42 15.78 10.33
C GLU A 132 -13.33 15.73 9.25
N GLN A 133 -13.10 14.56 8.66
CA GLN A 133 -12.13 14.41 7.57
C GLN A 133 -12.52 15.24 6.35
N LYS A 134 -13.82 15.29 5.99
CA LYS A 134 -14.30 16.19 4.92
C LYS A 134 -14.03 17.67 5.22
N GLU A 135 -14.16 18.09 6.48
CA GLU A 135 -13.83 19.46 6.89
C GLU A 135 -12.34 19.74 6.74
N ILE A 136 -11.46 18.79 7.09
CA ILE A 136 -10.02 18.91 6.86
C ILE A 136 -9.70 18.95 5.35
N VAL A 137 -10.34 18.11 4.55
CA VAL A 137 -10.20 18.19 3.06
C VAL A 137 -10.54 19.58 2.54
N GLN A 138 -11.61 20.21 3.05
CA GLN A 138 -11.96 21.59 2.68
C GLN A 138 -10.87 22.59 3.07
N GLN A 139 -10.35 22.47 4.30
CA GLN A 139 -9.30 23.35 4.82
C GLN A 139 -7.99 23.18 4.05
N CYS A 140 -7.61 21.94 3.71
CA CYS A 140 -6.41 21.67 2.91
C CYS A 140 -6.51 22.25 1.50
N ASN A 141 -7.71 22.28 0.91
CA ASN A 141 -7.96 22.82 -0.43
C ASN A 141 -8.09 24.36 -0.45
N ILE A 142 -7.93 25.06 0.68
CA ILE A 142 -7.86 26.52 0.68
C ILE A 142 -6.55 26.92 -0.01
N SER A 143 -6.68 27.60 -1.14
CA SER A 143 -5.54 28.15 -1.87
C SER A 143 -5.32 29.61 -1.48
N ASN A 144 -4.11 30.11 -1.70
CA ASN A 144 -3.85 31.54 -1.72
C ASN A 144 -4.67 32.20 -2.83
N ASP A 145 -4.92 33.49 -2.75
CA ASP A 145 -5.82 34.37 -3.53
C ASP A 145 -6.03 34.08 -5.05
N ASP A 146 -5.35 33.07 -5.60
CA ASP A 146 -5.47 32.66 -7.00
C ASP A 146 -6.01 31.23 -7.12
N PRO A 147 -7.29 31.04 -7.50
CA PRO A 147 -7.88 29.72 -7.69
C PRO A 147 -7.29 28.92 -8.88
N VAL A 148 -6.43 29.52 -9.68
CA VAL A 148 -5.77 28.88 -10.83
C VAL A 148 -4.48 28.17 -10.41
N THR A 149 -3.84 28.61 -9.34
CA THR A 149 -2.58 28.07 -8.82
C THR A 149 -2.80 27.38 -7.48
N ASN A 150 -3.56 26.28 -7.45
CA ASN A 150 -3.67 25.46 -6.25
C ASN A 150 -2.29 24.92 -5.85
N ASP A 151 -1.90 25.17 -4.62
CA ASP A 151 -0.65 24.64 -4.07
C ASP A 151 -0.75 23.16 -3.72
N LEU A 152 -1.92 22.72 -3.30
CA LEU A 152 -2.24 21.35 -2.94
C LEU A 152 -3.72 21.06 -3.24
N VAL A 153 -3.99 19.91 -3.85
CA VAL A 153 -5.35 19.40 -4.05
C VAL A 153 -5.54 18.13 -3.24
N VAL A 154 -6.56 18.10 -2.39
CA VAL A 154 -6.87 16.94 -1.56
C VAL A 154 -8.24 16.37 -1.96
N PHE A 155 -8.26 15.07 -2.25
CA PHE A 155 -9.46 14.33 -2.57
C PHE A 155 -10.00 13.61 -1.34
N PRO A 156 -11.32 13.61 -1.09
CA PRO A 156 -11.92 12.76 -0.09
C PRO A 156 -11.94 11.32 -0.58
N GLY A 157 -11.78 10.37 0.35
CA GLY A 157 -11.83 8.96 0.03
C GLY A 157 -11.78 8.08 1.27
N TRP A 158 -11.85 6.79 1.05
CA TRP A 158 -11.62 5.74 2.04
C TRP A 158 -11.11 4.48 1.38
N GLU A 159 -10.62 3.55 2.19
CA GLU A 159 -10.31 2.21 1.73
C GLU A 159 -11.45 1.23 2.08
N TRP A 160 -11.91 0.49 1.08
CA TRP A 160 -12.77 -0.67 1.24
C TRP A 160 -11.90 -1.92 1.38
N THR A 161 -11.77 -2.42 2.63
CA THR A 161 -10.80 -3.45 3.00
C THR A 161 -11.49 -4.81 3.09
N GLN A 162 -11.60 -5.52 1.98
CA GLN A 162 -12.20 -6.84 1.96
C GLN A 162 -11.14 -7.94 1.97
N ILE A 163 -11.13 -8.74 3.03
CA ILE A 163 -10.24 -9.89 3.20
C ILE A 163 -11.10 -11.15 3.31
N GLY A 164 -10.92 -12.07 2.36
CA GLY A 164 -11.50 -13.41 2.39
C GLY A 164 -10.48 -14.44 2.82
N THR A 165 -10.96 -15.59 3.23
CA THR A 165 -10.14 -16.74 3.66
C THR A 165 -9.85 -17.74 2.55
N THR A 166 -10.55 -17.62 1.42
CA THR A 166 -10.39 -18.49 0.25
C THR A 166 -10.31 -17.64 -1.02
N PRO A 167 -9.76 -18.18 -2.13
CA PRO A 167 -9.68 -17.47 -3.39
C PRO A 167 -11.04 -16.96 -3.92
N GLU A 168 -12.13 -17.69 -3.62
CA GLU A 168 -13.48 -17.38 -4.12
C GLU A 168 -14.15 -16.25 -3.35
N ASN A 169 -13.81 -16.06 -2.08
CA ASN A 169 -14.41 -15.04 -1.21
C ASN A 169 -13.48 -13.85 -0.89
N HIS A 170 -12.25 -13.87 -1.42
CA HIS A 170 -11.31 -12.79 -1.26
C HIS A 170 -11.35 -11.85 -2.46
N TRP A 171 -11.79 -10.61 -2.25
CA TRP A 171 -11.86 -9.59 -3.29
C TRP A 171 -10.70 -8.60 -3.25
N GLY A 172 -10.00 -8.51 -2.12
CA GLY A 172 -8.87 -7.60 -1.89
C GLY A 172 -9.29 -6.17 -1.56
N HIS A 173 -8.31 -5.35 -1.35
CA HIS A 173 -8.45 -3.96 -0.92
C HIS A 173 -8.68 -3.02 -2.11
N ARG A 174 -9.43 -1.93 -1.90
CA ARG A 174 -9.69 -0.92 -2.91
C ARG A 174 -9.80 0.46 -2.28
N ASN A 175 -9.01 1.39 -2.77
CA ASN A 175 -9.23 2.81 -2.48
C ASN A 175 -10.42 3.31 -3.29
N VAL A 176 -11.33 4.00 -2.63
CA VAL A 176 -12.45 4.71 -3.23
C VAL A 176 -12.21 6.19 -3.03
N ILE A 177 -11.94 6.91 -4.11
CA ILE A 177 -11.70 8.35 -4.07
C ILE A 177 -12.79 9.11 -4.83
N PHE A 178 -13.07 10.32 -4.40
CA PHE A 178 -14.11 11.17 -4.97
C PHE A 178 -13.52 12.49 -5.43
N LYS A 179 -14.08 13.03 -6.52
CA LYS A 179 -13.69 14.33 -7.03
C LYS A 179 -14.01 15.46 -6.05
N ASP A 180 -15.23 15.48 -5.55
CA ASP A 180 -15.76 16.56 -4.74
C ASP A 180 -16.29 16.06 -3.40
N ILE A 181 -16.31 16.96 -2.41
CA ILE A 181 -16.91 16.70 -1.10
C ILE A 181 -18.39 17.05 -1.02
N GLN A 182 -18.90 17.81 -1.99
CA GLN A 182 -20.31 18.12 -2.10
C GLN A 182 -21.07 16.89 -2.58
N ASP A 183 -22.23 16.67 -2.03
CA ASP A 183 -23.11 15.53 -2.37
C ASP A 183 -22.54 14.13 -2.03
N LEU A 184 -21.46 14.07 -1.24
CA LEU A 184 -21.01 12.81 -0.69
C LEU A 184 -21.92 12.34 0.45
N PRO A 185 -22.15 11.03 0.57
CA PRO A 185 -22.94 10.48 1.65
C PRO A 185 -22.39 10.82 3.03
N ALA A 186 -23.25 10.66 4.01
CA ALA A 186 -22.92 10.94 5.39
C ALA A 186 -21.90 9.96 6.00
N ARG A 187 -21.65 8.83 5.32
CA ARG A 187 -20.84 7.72 5.84
C ARG A 187 -20.07 6.99 4.73
N PRO A 188 -18.92 6.39 5.03
CA PRO A 188 -18.23 5.50 4.10
C PRO A 188 -18.94 4.14 3.99
N ILE A 189 -18.59 3.37 2.95
CA ILE A 189 -19.06 1.98 2.76
C ILE A 189 -17.91 1.04 3.10
N GLY A 190 -18.05 0.26 4.19
CA GLY A 190 -17.09 -0.76 4.55
C GLY A 190 -17.36 -2.10 3.88
N SER A 191 -16.52 -3.11 4.17
CA SER A 191 -16.62 -4.46 3.59
C SER A 191 -17.34 -5.46 4.51
N ARG A 192 -17.59 -5.11 5.76
CA ARG A 192 -18.07 -6.06 6.79
C ARG A 192 -19.56 -6.18 6.84
N ALA A 193 -20.01 -7.43 6.97
CA ALA A 193 -21.38 -7.76 7.27
C ALA A 193 -21.60 -7.97 8.78
N PRO A 194 -22.84 -7.79 9.28
CA PRO A 194 -23.20 -8.25 10.60
C PRO A 194 -22.78 -9.72 10.81
N LYS A 195 -22.14 -10.06 11.93
CA LYS A 195 -21.64 -11.41 12.28
C LYS A 195 -20.22 -11.79 11.81
N THR A 196 -19.58 -11.04 10.93
CA THR A 196 -18.15 -11.19 10.70
C THR A 196 -17.44 -10.33 11.72
N GLY A 197 -16.95 -10.93 12.81
CA GLY A 197 -16.24 -10.20 13.87
C GLY A 197 -15.05 -9.43 13.30
N LEU A 198 -14.70 -8.32 13.96
CA LEU A 198 -13.48 -7.58 13.68
C LEU A 198 -12.31 -8.37 14.29
N GLY A 199 -11.66 -9.27 13.54
CA GLY A 199 -10.51 -10.03 14.02
C GLY A 199 -9.37 -9.15 14.57
N ILE A 200 -9.24 -7.92 14.06
CA ILE A 200 -8.34 -6.88 14.56
C ILE A 200 -8.64 -6.47 16.03
N PHE A 201 -9.87 -6.64 16.54
CA PHE A 201 -10.24 -6.17 17.86
C PHE A 201 -9.59 -6.94 19.02
N ASP A 202 -9.29 -8.20 18.91
CA ASP A 202 -8.71 -8.96 20.03
C ASP A 202 -7.26 -8.54 20.29
N THR A 203 -6.49 -8.31 19.24
CA THR A 203 -5.12 -7.77 19.33
C THR A 203 -5.13 -6.34 19.87
N THR A 204 -6.10 -5.55 19.46
CA THR A 204 -6.22 -4.16 19.87
C THR A 204 -6.67 -4.03 21.32
N GLN A 205 -7.49 -4.95 21.85
CA GLN A 205 -7.82 -4.99 23.28
C GLN A 205 -6.60 -5.22 24.17
N LYS A 206 -5.68 -6.10 23.73
CA LYS A 206 -4.39 -6.30 24.42
C LYS A 206 -3.56 -5.01 24.40
N ALA A 207 -3.55 -4.29 23.27
CA ALA A 207 -2.88 -2.99 23.17
C ALA A 207 -3.50 -1.95 24.11
N VAL A 208 -4.84 -1.88 24.23
CA VAL A 208 -5.49 -1.01 25.21
C VAL A 208 -5.15 -1.39 26.65
N ALA A 209 -5.06 -2.67 26.97
CA ALA A 209 -4.65 -3.14 28.30
C ALA A 209 -3.21 -2.74 28.64
N ALA A 210 -2.36 -2.52 27.63
CA ALA A 210 -0.98 -2.07 27.82
C ALA A 210 -0.85 -0.70 28.52
N ARG A 211 -1.92 0.10 28.58
CA ARG A 211 -1.97 1.38 29.33
C ARG A 211 -1.52 1.27 30.80
N TRP A 212 -1.73 0.09 31.40
CA TRP A 212 -1.33 -0.17 32.79
C TRP A 212 0.17 -0.47 32.94
N LEU A 213 0.82 -0.90 31.83
CA LEU A 213 2.26 -1.16 31.77
C LEU A 213 3.06 0.06 31.33
N ASP A 214 2.41 1.04 30.71
CA ASP A 214 3.01 2.30 30.26
C ASP A 214 2.19 3.51 30.72
N PRO A 215 2.18 3.80 32.03
CA PRO A 215 1.33 4.85 32.62
C PRO A 215 1.64 6.27 32.13
N LEU A 216 2.83 6.53 31.62
CA LEU A 216 3.19 7.83 31.04
C LEU A 216 2.46 8.09 29.73
N ASN A 217 2.05 7.06 29.04
CA ASN A 217 1.31 7.12 27.77
C ASN A 217 -0.13 6.61 27.91
N PHE A 218 -0.65 6.54 29.15
CA PHE A 218 -1.99 6.03 29.47
C PHE A 218 -3.08 6.58 28.58
N LYS A 219 -3.02 7.87 28.25
CA LYS A 219 -4.03 8.54 27.42
C LYS A 219 -4.07 7.92 26.02
N ARG A 220 -2.94 7.66 25.36
CA ARG A 220 -2.87 7.13 23.99
C ARG A 220 -3.55 5.77 23.86
N TYR A 221 -3.27 4.86 24.78
CA TYR A 221 -3.95 3.57 24.82
C TYR A 221 -5.44 3.68 25.14
N SER A 222 -5.82 4.69 25.92
CA SER A 222 -7.24 4.95 26.25
C SER A 222 -7.99 5.56 25.07
N ASP A 223 -7.36 6.43 24.29
CA ASP A 223 -7.91 7.00 23.06
C ASP A 223 -8.20 5.90 22.03
N LEU A 224 -7.28 4.95 21.86
CA LEU A 224 -7.52 3.76 21.02
C LEU A 224 -8.72 2.95 21.53
N GLY A 225 -8.81 2.73 22.86
CA GLY A 225 -9.96 2.04 23.47
C GLY A 225 -11.27 2.74 23.17
N TRP A 226 -11.27 4.05 23.25
CA TRP A 226 -12.46 4.87 22.94
C TRP A 226 -12.85 4.75 21.45
N LEU A 227 -11.90 4.86 20.54
CA LEU A 227 -12.15 4.65 19.09
C LEU A 227 -12.79 3.28 18.84
N LEU A 228 -12.24 2.23 19.43
CA LEU A 228 -12.78 0.88 19.32
C LEU A 228 -14.21 0.76 19.81
N ASP A 229 -14.49 1.35 20.97
CA ASP A 229 -15.83 1.31 21.54
C ASP A 229 -16.82 2.11 20.68
N THR A 230 -16.39 3.23 20.11
CA THR A 230 -17.20 4.03 19.18
C THR A 230 -17.56 3.22 17.93
N VAL A 231 -16.56 2.63 17.27
CA VAL A 231 -16.77 1.81 16.06
C VAL A 231 -17.68 0.61 16.33
N ARG A 232 -17.54 -0.05 17.50
CA ARG A 232 -18.35 -1.23 17.86
C ARG A 232 -19.81 -0.90 18.11
N ASN A 233 -20.10 0.30 18.57
CA ASN A 233 -21.44 0.72 18.97
C ASN A 233 -22.26 1.33 17.83
N ILE A 234 -21.65 1.54 16.65
CA ILE A 234 -22.39 2.02 15.47
C ILE A 234 -23.34 0.91 15.00
N PRO A 235 -24.64 1.15 14.89
CA PRO A 235 -25.58 0.17 14.37
C PRO A 235 -25.33 -0.06 12.87
N PHE A 236 -25.56 -1.29 12.40
CA PHE A 236 -25.56 -1.55 10.97
C PHE A 236 -26.77 -0.90 10.29
N CYS A 237 -26.57 -0.38 9.10
CA CYS A 237 -27.66 0.10 8.27
C CYS A 237 -28.57 -1.06 7.82
N ASP A 238 -29.83 -0.79 7.57
CA ASP A 238 -30.78 -1.79 7.05
C ASP A 238 -30.42 -2.19 5.63
N GLU A 239 -30.45 -3.50 5.37
CA GLU A 239 -30.18 -4.05 4.03
C GLU A 239 -31.32 -3.73 3.05
N GLY A 240 -30.96 -3.49 1.79
CA GLY A 240 -31.91 -3.28 0.69
C GLY A 240 -32.58 -1.90 0.65
N ILE A 241 -32.12 -0.98 1.50
CA ILE A 241 -32.51 0.43 1.45
C ILE A 241 -31.47 1.18 0.58
N ASN A 242 -31.95 2.11 -0.22
CA ASN A 242 -31.07 2.99 -1.00
C ASN A 242 -30.16 3.79 -0.08
N SER A 243 -28.89 3.90 -0.42
CA SER A 243 -27.87 4.55 0.42
C SER A 243 -28.24 5.99 0.81
N ASN A 244 -28.97 6.70 -0.04
CA ASN A 244 -29.45 8.07 0.24
C ASN A 244 -30.60 8.14 1.26
N ASP A 245 -31.32 7.05 1.46
CA ASP A 245 -32.49 6.96 2.37
C ASP A 245 -32.12 6.37 3.74
N LEU A 246 -30.87 5.93 3.92
CA LEU A 246 -30.38 5.33 5.17
C LEU A 246 -30.16 6.38 6.26
N PRO A 247 -30.26 6.01 7.56
CA PRO A 247 -29.88 6.88 8.67
C PRO A 247 -28.45 7.40 8.54
N LEU A 248 -28.18 8.60 9.07
CA LEU A 248 -26.85 9.24 8.98
C LEU A 248 -25.78 8.56 9.83
N ASP A 249 -26.17 7.85 10.89
CA ASP A 249 -25.35 7.35 11.98
C ASP A 249 -25.22 5.81 11.99
N CYS A 250 -25.53 5.13 10.88
CA CYS A 250 -25.36 3.70 10.76
C CYS A 250 -24.10 3.34 9.95
N TYR A 251 -23.58 2.12 10.17
CA TYR A 251 -22.48 1.55 9.39
C TYR A 251 -23.05 0.89 8.12
N GLU A 252 -22.70 1.47 6.99
CA GLU A 252 -23.04 0.93 5.68
C GLU A 252 -21.96 -0.03 5.17
N TYR A 253 -22.36 -1.09 4.46
CA TYR A 253 -21.41 -2.08 3.96
C TYR A 253 -21.78 -2.68 2.61
N ALA A 254 -20.76 -3.14 1.90
CA ALA A 254 -20.83 -3.91 0.67
C ALA A 254 -19.96 -5.15 0.82
N ARG A 255 -20.48 -6.34 0.56
CA ARG A 255 -19.73 -7.60 0.74
C ARG A 255 -18.87 -7.96 -0.47
N THR A 256 -19.28 -7.47 -1.62
CA THR A 256 -18.64 -7.73 -2.91
C THR A 256 -18.35 -6.41 -3.62
N PRO A 257 -17.43 -6.40 -4.60
CA PRO A 257 -17.23 -5.21 -5.43
C PRO A 257 -18.52 -4.79 -6.16
N GLN A 258 -19.33 -5.71 -6.63
CA GLN A 258 -20.61 -5.41 -7.27
C GLN A 258 -21.54 -4.63 -6.33
N ASP A 259 -21.66 -5.06 -5.07
CA ASP A 259 -22.45 -4.34 -4.07
C ASP A 259 -21.91 -2.92 -3.85
N LEU A 260 -20.55 -2.79 -3.77
CA LEU A 260 -19.89 -1.51 -3.64
C LEU A 260 -20.20 -0.58 -4.83
N PHE A 261 -20.05 -1.08 -6.06
CA PHE A 261 -20.32 -0.31 -7.27
C PHE A 261 -21.78 0.14 -7.34
N SER A 262 -22.72 -0.76 -7.00
CA SER A 262 -24.15 -0.45 -6.99
C SER A 262 -24.46 0.69 -6.00
N LYS A 263 -23.87 0.67 -4.81
CA LYS A 263 -24.06 1.74 -3.81
C LYS A 263 -23.41 3.06 -4.24
N LEU A 264 -22.25 3.02 -4.89
CA LEU A 264 -21.60 4.21 -5.46
C LEU A 264 -22.46 4.82 -6.58
N ASP A 265 -23.16 3.99 -7.37
CA ASP A 265 -24.11 4.45 -8.39
C ASP A 265 -25.35 5.12 -7.76
N GLU A 266 -25.84 4.60 -6.64
CA GLU A 266 -26.92 5.23 -5.89
C GLU A 266 -26.57 6.65 -5.43
N TRP A 267 -25.30 6.91 -5.10
CA TRP A 267 -24.82 8.23 -4.68
C TRP A 267 -24.67 9.23 -5.82
N GLN A 268 -24.51 8.75 -7.04
CA GLN A 268 -24.27 9.58 -8.24
C GLN A 268 -23.00 10.47 -8.13
N SER A 269 -22.08 10.12 -7.23
CA SER A 269 -20.84 10.86 -7.05
C SER A 269 -19.79 10.39 -8.05
N ASP A 270 -19.00 11.31 -8.61
CA ASP A 270 -17.88 10.96 -9.48
C ASP A 270 -16.75 10.35 -8.65
N SER A 271 -16.52 9.07 -8.87
CA SER A 271 -15.58 8.27 -8.07
C SER A 271 -14.64 7.44 -8.96
N ILE A 272 -13.50 7.07 -8.38
CA ILE A 272 -12.55 6.10 -8.92
C ILE A 272 -12.29 5.06 -7.85
N VAL A 273 -12.30 3.78 -8.25
CA VAL A 273 -12.04 2.64 -7.37
C VAL A 273 -10.72 2.00 -7.78
N ILE A 274 -9.75 1.96 -6.89
CA ILE A 274 -8.35 1.58 -7.19
C ILE A 274 -7.98 0.32 -6.41
N PRO A 275 -7.88 -0.86 -7.04
CA PRO A 275 -7.31 -2.05 -6.42
C PRO A 275 -5.83 -1.84 -6.06
N HIS A 276 -5.41 -2.35 -4.90
CA HIS A 276 -4.03 -2.25 -4.43
C HIS A 276 -3.61 -3.45 -3.57
N GLY A 277 -2.31 -3.56 -3.24
CA GLY A 277 -1.76 -4.61 -2.38
C GLY A 277 -1.98 -6.04 -2.89
N GLN A 278 -2.27 -6.22 -4.18
CA GLN A 278 -2.85 -7.44 -4.73
C GLN A 278 -1.90 -8.64 -4.63
N THR A 279 -0.60 -8.44 -4.78
CA THR A 279 0.39 -9.54 -4.69
C THR A 279 0.84 -9.85 -3.27
N TRP A 280 0.43 -9.06 -2.29
CA TRP A 280 0.86 -9.18 -0.91
C TRP A 280 0.20 -10.38 -0.22
N GLY A 281 0.91 -11.50 -0.17
CA GLY A 281 0.39 -12.77 0.31
C GLY A 281 0.13 -12.84 1.81
N PHE A 282 0.38 -11.78 2.57
CA PHE A 282 -0.05 -11.67 3.96
C PHE A 282 -1.59 -11.64 4.09
N HIS A 283 -2.28 -10.97 3.18
CA HIS A 283 -3.74 -10.92 3.15
C HIS A 283 -4.36 -11.76 2.04
N VAL A 284 -3.57 -12.13 1.01
CA VAL A 284 -4.09 -12.78 -0.19
C VAL A 284 -3.95 -14.31 -0.08
N PRO A 285 -5.05 -15.07 -0.02
CA PRO A 285 -5.03 -16.52 0.05
C PRO A 285 -4.27 -17.16 -1.13
N LEU A 286 -3.67 -18.33 -0.87
CA LEU A 286 -3.07 -19.14 -1.93
C LEU A 286 -4.11 -19.47 -3.00
N GLY A 287 -3.73 -19.38 -4.27
CA GLY A 287 -4.61 -19.67 -5.40
C GLY A 287 -5.50 -18.49 -5.86
N THR A 288 -5.45 -17.36 -5.17
CA THR A 288 -6.16 -16.17 -5.64
C THR A 288 -5.59 -15.69 -6.97
N SER A 289 -6.48 -15.35 -7.91
CA SER A 289 -6.13 -14.93 -9.26
C SER A 289 -7.07 -13.84 -9.77
N TRP A 290 -6.58 -12.98 -10.65
CA TRP A 290 -7.39 -11.99 -11.36
C TRP A 290 -8.47 -12.63 -12.24
N ASP A 291 -8.30 -13.90 -12.68
CA ASP A 291 -9.29 -14.63 -13.48
C ASP A 291 -10.66 -14.65 -12.80
N ASN A 292 -10.70 -14.87 -11.49
CA ASN A 292 -11.93 -14.97 -10.73
C ASN A 292 -12.68 -13.64 -10.58
N ARG A 293 -12.04 -12.53 -10.94
CA ARG A 293 -12.54 -11.17 -10.74
C ARG A 293 -12.86 -10.43 -12.05
N LEU A 294 -12.45 -10.98 -13.19
CA LEU A 294 -12.75 -10.41 -14.50
C LEU A 294 -14.16 -10.81 -14.97
N ASN A 295 -15.15 -10.32 -14.25
CA ASN A 295 -16.58 -10.50 -14.52
C ASN A 295 -17.36 -9.34 -13.89
N ASP A 296 -18.67 -9.29 -14.15
CA ASP A 296 -19.54 -8.21 -13.67
C ASP A 296 -19.64 -8.12 -12.13
N GLN A 297 -19.25 -9.16 -11.38
CA GLN A 297 -19.24 -9.12 -9.92
C GLN A 297 -17.95 -8.49 -9.36
N GLY A 298 -16.84 -8.63 -10.06
CA GLY A 298 -15.51 -8.22 -9.58
C GLY A 298 -14.96 -6.96 -10.21
N HIS A 299 -15.45 -6.56 -11.40
CA HIS A 299 -14.88 -5.48 -12.19
C HIS A 299 -15.94 -4.59 -12.85
N ASP A 300 -15.85 -3.29 -12.59
CA ASP A 300 -16.59 -2.25 -13.30
C ASP A 300 -15.58 -1.36 -14.06
N PRO A 301 -15.53 -1.45 -15.40
CA PRO A 301 -14.56 -0.69 -16.19
C PRO A 301 -14.78 0.83 -16.18
N SER A 302 -15.95 1.30 -15.71
CA SER A 302 -16.20 2.74 -15.56
C SER A 302 -15.63 3.33 -14.26
N LYS A 303 -15.41 2.50 -13.24
CA LYS A 303 -14.91 2.88 -11.91
C LYS A 303 -13.50 2.40 -11.66
N GLN A 304 -13.17 1.15 -12.03
CA GLN A 304 -11.86 0.56 -11.84
C GLN A 304 -10.96 0.80 -13.06
N ILE A 305 -10.57 2.04 -13.27
CA ILE A 305 -9.74 2.47 -14.40
C ILE A 305 -8.25 2.56 -14.06
N LEU A 306 -7.89 2.53 -12.79
CA LEU A 306 -6.52 2.61 -12.29
C LEU A 306 -6.18 1.36 -11.46
N LEU A 307 -4.89 1.00 -11.44
CA LEU A 307 -4.34 -0.07 -10.63
C LEU A 307 -3.05 0.43 -9.96
N GLU A 308 -2.95 0.26 -8.66
CA GLU A 308 -1.72 0.56 -7.91
C GLU A 308 -0.72 -0.59 -8.08
N VAL A 309 0.41 -0.29 -8.75
CA VAL A 309 1.46 -1.28 -9.01
C VAL A 309 2.57 -1.26 -7.98
N MET A 310 2.64 -0.24 -7.14
CA MET A 310 3.65 -0.12 -6.09
C MET A 310 3.10 0.68 -4.91
N SER A 311 3.29 0.16 -3.71
CA SER A 311 3.02 0.87 -2.46
C SER A 311 4.01 0.48 -1.37
N GLY A 312 3.74 0.84 -0.13
CA GLY A 312 4.47 0.38 1.05
C GLY A 312 4.50 -1.14 1.19
N HIS A 313 3.52 -1.84 0.65
CA HIS A 313 3.47 -3.31 0.61
C HIS A 313 4.30 -3.95 -0.50
N GLY A 314 4.99 -3.16 -1.30
CA GLY A 314 5.87 -3.63 -2.38
C GLY A 314 5.24 -3.58 -3.76
N ASN A 315 6.01 -4.05 -4.73
CA ASN A 315 5.67 -4.05 -6.15
C ASN A 315 4.67 -5.16 -6.47
N SER A 316 3.61 -4.80 -7.16
CA SER A 316 2.57 -5.70 -7.67
C SER A 316 2.52 -5.75 -9.21
N GLU A 317 3.55 -5.25 -9.88
CA GLU A 317 3.58 -5.18 -11.35
C GLU A 317 3.94 -6.51 -11.99
N GLU A 318 5.02 -7.18 -11.52
CA GLU A 318 5.74 -8.21 -12.25
C GLU A 318 5.11 -9.61 -12.11
N PHE A 319 4.83 -10.26 -13.22
CA PHE A 319 4.46 -11.67 -13.25
C PHE A 319 5.71 -12.57 -13.29
N ARG A 320 5.69 -13.62 -12.47
CA ARG A 320 6.64 -14.74 -12.54
C ARG A 320 5.86 -16.04 -12.51
N ASP A 321 6.29 -17.00 -13.30
CA ASP A 321 5.66 -18.33 -13.36
C ASP A 321 6.15 -19.21 -12.20
N ILE A 322 5.82 -18.80 -10.98
CA ILE A 322 6.17 -19.46 -9.73
C ILE A 322 4.90 -19.88 -8.98
N ALA A 323 4.96 -20.94 -8.20
CA ALA A 323 3.83 -21.48 -7.47
C ALA A 323 4.20 -21.80 -6.02
N ALA A 324 3.54 -21.14 -5.06
CA ALA A 324 3.64 -21.47 -3.63
C ALA A 324 2.87 -22.74 -3.28
N ALA A 325 1.91 -23.14 -4.09
CA ALA A 325 1.13 -24.39 -3.95
C ALA A 325 0.68 -24.90 -5.33
N ASN A 326 0.61 -26.23 -5.47
CA ASN A 326 -0.07 -26.86 -6.60
C ASN A 326 -1.51 -27.17 -6.21
N PHE A 327 -2.46 -26.82 -7.08
CA PHE A 327 -3.89 -27.13 -6.89
C PHE A 327 -4.26 -28.35 -7.72
N LEU A 328 -4.72 -29.41 -7.03
CA LEU A 328 -5.18 -30.63 -7.66
C LEU A 328 -6.65 -30.47 -8.11
N GLN A 329 -7.08 -31.31 -9.08
CA GLN A 329 -8.48 -31.30 -9.53
C GLN A 329 -9.50 -31.61 -8.42
N SER A 330 -9.04 -32.25 -7.33
CA SER A 330 -9.86 -32.49 -6.13
C SER A 330 -10.08 -31.24 -5.27
N GLY A 331 -9.41 -30.13 -5.55
CA GLY A 331 -9.34 -28.95 -4.67
C GLY A 331 -8.31 -29.06 -3.55
N GLU A 332 -7.61 -30.19 -3.45
CA GLU A 332 -6.53 -30.38 -2.47
C GLU A 332 -5.26 -29.70 -2.95
N MET A 333 -4.50 -29.10 -2.00
CA MET A 333 -3.21 -28.49 -2.27
C MET A 333 -2.06 -29.47 -2.02
N SER A 334 -1.02 -29.42 -2.86
CA SER A 334 0.24 -30.10 -2.62
C SER A 334 1.41 -29.14 -2.67
N CYS A 335 2.46 -29.43 -1.90
CA CYS A 335 3.66 -28.60 -1.86
C CYS A 335 4.51 -28.82 -3.11
N PRO A 336 4.80 -27.79 -3.92
CA PRO A 336 5.71 -27.92 -5.03
C PRO A 336 7.16 -28.11 -4.56
N GLU A 337 7.99 -28.76 -5.38
CA GLU A 337 9.42 -28.80 -5.15
C GLU A 337 10.06 -27.43 -5.42
N PRO A 338 11.12 -27.05 -4.67
CA PRO A 338 11.83 -25.81 -4.95
C PRO A 338 12.49 -25.83 -6.31
N THR A 339 12.56 -24.65 -6.94
CA THR A 339 13.33 -24.41 -8.15
C THR A 339 14.60 -23.62 -7.81
N ASN A 340 15.45 -23.34 -8.80
CA ASN A 340 16.63 -22.49 -8.59
C ASN A 340 16.25 -21.06 -8.13
N ASP A 341 15.08 -20.59 -8.57
CA ASP A 341 14.66 -19.19 -8.44
C ASP A 341 13.51 -19.00 -7.42
N PHE A 342 12.97 -20.11 -6.89
CA PHE A 342 11.84 -20.03 -5.97
C PHE A 342 11.84 -21.16 -4.94
N LEU A 343 11.68 -20.80 -3.65
CA LEU A 343 11.56 -21.69 -2.51
C LEU A 343 10.15 -21.62 -1.93
N PRO A 344 9.29 -22.65 -2.08
CA PRO A 344 7.98 -22.66 -1.43
C PRO A 344 8.09 -22.71 0.10
N CYS A 345 7.29 -21.93 0.82
CA CYS A 345 7.30 -21.95 2.30
C CYS A 345 6.86 -23.29 2.87
N CYS A 346 5.97 -24.02 2.22
CA CYS A 346 5.62 -25.38 2.63
C CYS A 346 6.83 -26.33 2.55
N TRP A 347 7.69 -26.18 1.55
CA TRP A 347 8.92 -26.96 1.48
C TRP A 347 9.88 -26.61 2.60
N GLN A 348 10.08 -25.30 2.84
CA GLN A 348 10.95 -24.83 3.91
C GLN A 348 10.47 -25.28 5.30
N ALA A 349 9.17 -25.31 5.54
CA ALA A 349 8.60 -25.89 6.76
C ALA A 349 8.99 -27.36 6.95
N GLY A 350 8.99 -28.12 5.85
CA GLY A 350 9.49 -29.50 5.87
C GLY A 350 10.97 -29.58 6.25
N GLU A 351 11.82 -28.70 5.74
CA GLU A 351 13.25 -28.66 6.07
C GLU A 351 13.49 -28.18 7.53
N ILE A 352 12.70 -27.24 8.04
CA ILE A 352 12.70 -26.83 9.45
C ILE A 352 12.36 -28.05 10.34
N GLN A 353 11.28 -28.78 10.03
CA GLN A 353 10.89 -29.98 10.76
C GLN A 353 11.95 -31.08 10.71
N LYS A 354 12.57 -31.30 9.55
CA LYS A 354 13.62 -32.30 9.36
C LYS A 354 14.84 -32.06 10.26
N LYS A 355 15.23 -30.81 10.46
CA LYS A 355 16.30 -30.43 11.41
C LYS A 355 15.95 -30.74 12.86
N ARG A 356 14.65 -30.85 13.17
CA ARG A 356 14.11 -31.14 14.53
C ARG A 356 13.78 -32.62 14.75
N CYS A 357 14.22 -33.50 13.87
CA CYS A 357 13.96 -34.95 13.95
C CYS A 357 14.97 -35.72 14.82
N GLU A 358 15.84 -35.07 15.57
CA GLU A 358 16.81 -35.75 16.43
C GLU A 358 16.11 -36.69 17.43
N GLY A 359 16.51 -37.96 17.44
CA GLY A 359 15.93 -38.99 18.29
C GLY A 359 14.64 -39.66 17.77
N LEU A 360 14.15 -39.27 16.59
CA LEU A 360 13.01 -39.91 15.94
C LEU A 360 13.46 -41.01 14.97
N SER A 361 12.58 -41.99 14.68
CA SER A 361 12.78 -42.92 13.57
C SER A 361 12.61 -42.20 12.22
N ASP A 362 13.24 -42.72 11.15
CA ASP A 362 13.12 -42.17 9.80
C ASP A 362 11.64 -42.09 9.34
N ALA A 363 10.84 -43.09 9.66
CA ALA A 363 9.43 -43.13 9.32
C ALA A 363 8.64 -42.02 10.03
N GLU A 364 8.91 -41.79 11.29
CA GLU A 364 8.24 -40.75 12.09
C GLU A 364 8.69 -39.36 11.64
N CYS A 365 9.99 -39.16 11.37
CA CYS A 365 10.51 -37.95 10.85
C CYS A 365 9.85 -37.59 9.48
N THR A 366 9.79 -38.55 8.56
CA THR A 366 9.14 -38.38 7.26
C THR A 366 7.67 -37.99 7.43
N ALA A 367 6.93 -38.65 8.30
CA ALA A 367 5.52 -38.33 8.55
C ALA A 367 5.34 -36.92 9.10
N ARG A 368 6.21 -36.47 10.01
CA ARG A 368 6.18 -35.10 10.55
C ARG A 368 6.54 -34.03 9.51
N VAL A 369 7.51 -34.33 8.65
CA VAL A 369 7.88 -33.44 7.54
C VAL A 369 6.71 -33.21 6.58
N GLU A 370 6.05 -34.30 6.16
CA GLU A 370 4.87 -34.17 5.28
C GLU A 370 3.69 -33.46 5.97
N LEU A 371 3.55 -33.67 7.28
CA LEU A 371 2.55 -32.98 8.07
C LEU A 371 2.84 -31.45 8.14
N ALA A 372 4.08 -31.08 8.38
CA ALA A 372 4.51 -29.66 8.37
C ALA A 372 4.22 -28.98 7.03
N LYS A 373 4.54 -29.63 5.92
CA LYS A 373 4.22 -29.13 4.55
C LYS A 373 2.72 -28.91 4.39
N LYS A 374 1.91 -29.91 4.77
CA LYS A 374 0.45 -29.83 4.66
C LYS A 374 -0.12 -28.68 5.49
N TYR A 375 0.40 -28.45 6.67
CA TYR A 375 -0.07 -27.41 7.58
C TYR A 375 0.29 -26.01 7.12
N THR A 376 1.48 -25.85 6.58
CA THR A 376 1.91 -24.59 5.98
C THR A 376 0.99 -24.18 4.83
N LEU A 377 0.57 -25.13 3.99
CA LEU A 377 -0.42 -24.88 2.94
C LEU A 377 -1.80 -24.53 3.51
N ALA A 378 -2.23 -25.23 4.55
CA ALA A 378 -3.51 -24.96 5.21
C ALA A 378 -3.52 -23.62 5.97
N GLY A 379 -2.36 -23.16 6.42
CA GLY A 379 -2.18 -21.87 7.09
C GLY A 379 -2.46 -20.66 6.18
N GLY A 380 -2.45 -20.85 4.87
CA GLY A 380 -2.74 -19.79 3.91
C GLY A 380 -1.85 -18.57 4.11
N PRO A 381 -2.39 -17.38 4.43
CA PRO A 381 -1.60 -16.18 4.69
C PRO A 381 -0.66 -16.26 5.90
N TYR A 382 -0.96 -17.16 6.84
CA TYR A 382 -0.24 -17.32 8.12
C TYR A 382 0.73 -18.50 8.11
N THR A 383 1.38 -18.78 6.99
CA THR A 383 2.26 -19.96 6.81
C THR A 383 3.35 -20.08 7.87
N ASN A 384 3.90 -18.97 8.34
CA ASN A 384 4.94 -18.92 9.37
C ASN A 384 4.43 -19.31 10.78
N MET A 385 3.12 -19.32 11.00
CA MET A 385 2.51 -19.72 12.29
C MET A 385 2.63 -21.22 12.57
N VAL A 386 2.96 -22.03 11.58
CA VAL A 386 3.17 -23.49 11.75
C VAL A 386 4.33 -23.80 12.69
N PHE A 387 5.32 -22.93 12.76
CA PHE A 387 6.44 -22.99 13.70
C PHE A 387 6.63 -21.64 14.38
N PRO A 388 5.78 -21.26 15.33
CA PRO A 388 5.85 -19.93 15.96
C PRO A 388 7.17 -19.69 16.71
N GLU A 389 7.86 -20.76 17.13
CA GLU A 389 9.17 -20.68 17.76
C GLU A 389 10.35 -20.68 16.79
N ALA A 390 10.11 -20.87 15.48
CA ALA A 390 11.16 -20.80 14.48
C ALA A 390 11.67 -19.37 14.33
N ALA A 391 12.98 -19.21 14.35
CA ALA A 391 13.57 -17.91 14.05
C ALA A 391 13.24 -17.51 12.60
N PRO A 392 13.02 -16.22 12.35
CA PRO A 392 12.74 -15.72 11.00
C PRO A 392 13.75 -16.20 9.96
N GLU A 393 15.03 -16.30 10.34
CA GLU A 393 16.11 -16.76 9.48
C GLU A 393 15.97 -18.23 9.06
N GLU A 394 15.24 -19.04 9.81
CA GLU A 394 14.97 -20.44 9.44
C GLU A 394 14.02 -20.56 8.25
N TRP A 395 13.16 -19.55 8.04
CA TRP A 395 12.23 -19.52 6.91
C TRP A 395 12.89 -19.09 5.61
N LEU A 396 14.10 -18.55 5.67
CA LEU A 396 14.83 -18.03 4.51
C LEU A 396 13.94 -17.04 3.73
N ASN A 397 14.04 -17.06 2.41
CA ASN A 397 13.25 -16.25 1.47
C ASN A 397 12.05 -16.99 0.88
N CYS A 398 11.50 -17.94 1.62
CA CYS A 398 10.41 -18.75 1.08
C CYS A 398 9.21 -17.89 0.63
N ASP A 399 8.52 -18.34 -0.42
CA ASP A 399 7.41 -17.67 -1.11
C ASP A 399 7.73 -16.24 -1.60
N GLN A 400 9.02 -15.89 -1.67
CA GLN A 400 9.45 -14.57 -2.10
C GLN A 400 9.88 -14.58 -3.57
N CYS A 401 9.48 -13.59 -4.34
CA CYS A 401 10.08 -13.35 -5.64
C CYS A 401 11.49 -12.76 -5.46
N THR A 402 12.51 -13.47 -5.93
CA THR A 402 13.91 -13.11 -5.68
C THR A 402 14.51 -12.18 -6.72
N ASP A 403 13.97 -12.17 -7.92
CA ASP A 403 14.38 -11.33 -9.04
C ASP A 403 13.43 -10.16 -9.35
N CYS A 404 12.32 -10.06 -8.60
CA CYS A 404 11.42 -8.92 -8.72
C CYS A 404 11.99 -7.67 -8.05
N PHE A 405 11.60 -6.50 -8.54
CA PHE A 405 11.90 -5.23 -7.92
C PHE A 405 11.06 -5.02 -6.67
N LYS A 406 11.69 -4.86 -5.49
CA LYS A 406 11.02 -4.58 -4.22
C LYS A 406 9.70 -5.38 -4.04
N PRO A 407 9.74 -6.72 -4.11
CA PRO A 407 8.53 -7.55 -4.14
C PRO A 407 7.74 -7.48 -2.84
N ALA A 408 6.43 -7.68 -2.94
CA ALA A 408 5.58 -7.87 -1.79
C ALA A 408 5.92 -9.16 -1.03
N PHE A 409 5.64 -9.18 0.28
CA PHE A 409 5.85 -10.36 1.11
C PHE A 409 4.93 -11.52 0.68
N ASN A 410 5.45 -12.76 0.62
CA ASN A 410 4.73 -13.96 0.17
C ASN A 410 4.04 -13.74 -1.19
N TYR A 411 4.81 -13.43 -2.20
CA TYR A 411 4.37 -12.95 -3.49
C TYR A 411 3.32 -13.83 -4.19
N ARG A 412 2.24 -13.22 -4.67
CA ARG A 412 1.13 -13.88 -5.40
C ARG A 412 1.14 -13.50 -6.88
N PRO A 413 1.84 -14.23 -7.77
CA PRO A 413 2.10 -13.80 -9.15
C PRO A 413 0.84 -13.62 -10.00
N LYS A 414 -0.21 -14.45 -9.82
CA LYS A 414 -1.48 -14.31 -10.54
C LYS A 414 -2.33 -13.11 -10.11
N GLN A 415 -1.83 -12.34 -9.17
CA GLN A 415 -2.39 -11.06 -8.72
C GLN A 415 -1.58 -9.87 -9.23
N SER A 416 -0.53 -10.09 -10.02
CA SER A 416 0.27 -9.01 -10.61
C SER A 416 -0.49 -8.26 -11.72
N ALA A 417 -0.06 -7.01 -11.96
CA ALA A 417 -0.61 -6.18 -13.03
C ALA A 417 -0.38 -6.81 -14.42
N GLN A 418 0.80 -7.38 -14.66
CA GLN A 418 1.11 -8.06 -15.92
C GLN A 418 0.18 -9.24 -16.18
N TYR A 419 -0.14 -10.02 -15.14
CA TYR A 419 -1.09 -11.11 -15.27
C TYR A 419 -2.49 -10.60 -15.61
N ALA A 420 -2.96 -9.55 -14.91
CA ALA A 420 -4.25 -8.93 -15.18
C ALA A 420 -4.39 -8.46 -16.63
N LEU A 421 -3.34 -7.86 -17.19
CA LEU A 421 -3.34 -7.39 -18.59
C LEU A 421 -3.28 -8.53 -19.62
N ALA A 422 -2.81 -9.70 -19.23
CA ALA A 422 -2.65 -10.85 -20.12
C ALA A 422 -3.90 -11.73 -20.23
N ILE A 423 -4.76 -11.73 -19.20
CA ILE A 423 -5.97 -12.57 -19.19
C ILE A 423 -7.12 -11.92 -19.98
N SER A 424 -8.06 -12.77 -20.41
CA SER A 424 -9.32 -12.37 -21.02
C SER A 424 -10.44 -13.28 -20.54
N ASN A 425 -11.63 -12.71 -20.28
CA ASN A 425 -12.83 -13.49 -20.00
C ASN A 425 -13.68 -13.61 -21.28
N PHE A 426 -14.00 -14.85 -21.64
CA PHE A 426 -14.73 -15.19 -22.86
C PHE A 426 -16.20 -15.59 -22.60
N ASP A 427 -16.74 -15.37 -21.42
CA ASP A 427 -18.12 -15.75 -21.06
C ASP A 427 -19.16 -15.07 -21.95
N SER A 428 -18.85 -13.86 -22.43
CA SER A 428 -19.69 -13.11 -23.38
C SER A 428 -19.50 -13.51 -24.85
N GLY A 429 -18.63 -14.47 -25.13
CA GLY A 429 -18.30 -15.01 -26.47
C GLY A 429 -16.86 -14.70 -26.91
N GLU A 430 -16.31 -15.57 -27.76
CA GLU A 430 -14.91 -15.50 -28.22
C GLU A 430 -14.57 -14.20 -28.97
N ASN A 431 -15.55 -13.58 -29.62
CA ASN A 431 -15.36 -12.37 -30.42
C ASN A 431 -15.44 -11.06 -29.62
N ASN A 432 -15.81 -11.12 -28.33
CA ASN A 432 -15.93 -9.94 -27.47
C ASN A 432 -15.45 -10.26 -26.05
N PRO A 433 -14.18 -10.58 -25.88
CA PRO A 433 -13.64 -10.89 -24.56
C PRO A 433 -13.62 -9.65 -23.67
N GLN A 434 -13.99 -9.82 -22.41
CA GLN A 434 -13.76 -8.79 -21.40
C GLN A 434 -12.27 -8.78 -21.00
N ARG A 435 -11.70 -7.60 -20.79
CA ARG A 435 -10.30 -7.38 -20.41
C ARG A 435 -10.17 -6.24 -19.43
N TYR A 436 -9.13 -6.28 -18.61
CA TYR A 436 -8.74 -5.13 -17.82
C TYR A 436 -8.08 -4.07 -18.71
N ASN A 437 -8.40 -2.81 -18.44
CA ASN A 437 -7.83 -1.64 -19.11
C ASN A 437 -7.43 -0.60 -18.07
N PHE A 438 -6.37 -0.88 -17.31
CA PHE A 438 -5.90 -0.06 -16.22
C PHE A 438 -4.87 0.98 -16.66
N GLY A 439 -4.92 2.19 -16.08
CA GLY A 439 -3.77 3.05 -15.94
C GLY A 439 -2.96 2.62 -14.71
N PHE A 440 -1.64 2.75 -14.74
CA PHE A 440 -0.78 2.38 -13.63
C PHE A 440 -0.49 3.58 -12.74
N ILE A 441 -0.67 3.40 -11.44
CA ILE A 441 -0.28 4.34 -10.42
C ILE A 441 0.62 3.67 -9.37
N ALA A 442 1.26 4.48 -8.55
CA ALA A 442 1.91 4.07 -7.33
C ALA A 442 1.54 5.02 -6.21
N SER A 443 1.51 4.54 -4.98
CA SER A 443 1.13 5.30 -3.79
C SER A 443 1.97 4.86 -2.61
N THR A 444 1.81 5.47 -1.43
CA THR A 444 2.59 5.06 -0.27
C THR A 444 1.92 3.96 0.54
N ASP A 445 0.62 4.01 0.70
CA ASP A 445 -0.11 3.24 1.72
C ASP A 445 0.45 3.54 3.13
N ASP A 446 0.76 4.82 3.34
CA ASP A 446 1.37 5.27 4.58
C ASP A 446 0.34 5.30 5.71
N HIS A 447 0.68 4.66 6.83
CA HIS A 447 -0.17 4.57 8.02
C HIS A 447 0.22 5.56 9.12
N THR A 448 0.93 6.63 8.75
CA THR A 448 1.43 7.63 9.69
C THR A 448 1.05 9.07 9.31
N ALA A 449 0.03 9.23 8.46
CA ALA A 449 -0.40 10.50 7.88
C ALA A 449 0.75 11.29 7.21
N ARG A 450 1.61 10.57 6.47
CA ARG A 450 2.78 11.12 5.76
C ARG A 450 2.70 10.82 4.26
N PRO A 451 1.78 11.48 3.52
CA PRO A 451 1.64 11.28 2.09
C PRO A 451 2.94 11.57 1.32
N GLY A 452 3.29 10.68 0.39
CA GLY A 452 4.44 10.87 -0.48
C GLY A 452 5.80 10.58 0.16
N THR A 453 5.87 9.73 1.17
CA THR A 453 7.13 9.16 1.67
C THR A 453 7.96 8.56 0.53
N GLY A 454 9.27 8.43 0.70
CA GLY A 454 10.16 7.93 -0.37
C GLY A 454 10.83 9.03 -1.22
N TYR A 455 10.53 10.29 -0.99
CA TYR A 455 11.26 11.41 -1.60
C TYR A 455 12.72 11.51 -1.13
N LYS A 456 13.01 11.02 0.06
CA LYS A 456 14.33 10.76 0.64
C LYS A 456 14.33 9.44 1.39
N GLN A 457 15.48 8.78 1.42
CA GLN A 457 15.66 7.52 2.13
C GLN A 457 16.28 7.80 3.51
N TYR A 458 15.43 7.96 4.53
CA TYR A 458 15.82 8.22 5.92
C TYR A 458 14.73 7.73 6.88
N GLU A 459 15.04 7.62 8.17
CA GLU A 459 14.07 7.30 9.23
C GLU A 459 13.13 6.13 8.87
N ARG A 460 13.73 4.98 8.57
CA ARG A 460 13.04 3.76 8.13
C ARG A 460 11.73 3.49 8.88
N ARG A 461 11.75 3.61 10.20
CA ARG A 461 10.57 3.29 11.03
C ARG A 461 9.45 4.31 10.98
N LYS A 462 9.69 5.51 10.50
CA LYS A 462 8.66 6.54 10.30
C LYS A 462 8.13 6.55 8.88
N MET A 463 8.96 6.09 7.93
CA MET A 463 8.65 6.16 6.50
C MET A 463 8.19 4.83 5.92
N THR A 464 8.08 3.78 6.74
CA THR A 464 7.64 2.43 6.34
C THR A 464 6.83 1.77 7.44
N PHE A 465 6.22 0.63 7.12
CA PHE A 465 5.63 -0.28 8.12
C PHE A 465 6.65 -1.15 8.86
N ALA A 466 7.93 -0.95 8.65
CA ALA A 466 9.00 -1.68 9.34
C ALA A 466 9.01 -1.36 10.84
N MET A 467 7.95 -1.74 11.51
CA MET A 467 7.67 -1.51 12.91
C MET A 467 7.76 -2.82 13.68
N GLY A 468 7.93 -2.71 14.95
CA GLY A 468 7.90 -3.82 15.87
C GLY A 468 7.91 -3.31 17.29
N PRO A 469 7.58 -4.15 18.27
CA PRO A 469 7.62 -3.74 19.67
C PRO A 469 8.95 -3.14 20.04
N LYS A 470 8.94 -2.02 20.78
CA LYS A 470 10.15 -1.25 21.16
C LYS A 470 11.12 -2.01 22.06
N SER A 471 10.74 -3.15 22.61
CA SER A 471 11.58 -3.98 23.47
C SER A 471 11.06 -5.42 23.55
N GLN A 472 11.93 -6.35 23.99
CA GLN A 472 11.55 -7.74 24.23
C GLN A 472 10.37 -7.92 25.21
N MET A 473 10.23 -7.02 26.20
CA MET A 473 9.09 -7.03 27.11
C MET A 473 7.78 -6.81 26.36
N TRP A 474 7.73 -5.82 25.49
CA TRP A 474 6.56 -5.52 24.68
C TRP A 474 6.30 -6.61 23.63
N GLU A 475 7.36 -7.18 23.07
CA GLU A 475 7.28 -8.32 22.17
C GLU A 475 6.58 -9.50 22.83
N TYR A 476 6.98 -9.85 24.06
CA TYR A 476 6.36 -10.94 24.82
C TYR A 476 4.87 -10.70 25.06
N GLN A 477 4.47 -9.47 25.33
CA GLN A 477 3.05 -9.11 25.51
C GLN A 477 2.23 -9.22 24.21
N TYR A 478 2.89 -9.12 23.06
CA TYR A 478 2.24 -9.15 21.74
C TYR A 478 2.21 -10.56 21.13
N LYS A 479 3.12 -11.44 21.54
CA LYS A 479 3.13 -12.82 21.08
C LYS A 479 1.89 -13.58 21.57
N ALA A 480 1.33 -14.39 20.67
CA ALA A 480 0.39 -15.42 21.05
C ALA A 480 1.08 -16.44 22.00
N GLU A 481 0.33 -17.03 22.90
CA GLU A 481 0.82 -18.14 23.70
C GLU A 481 1.28 -19.28 22.78
N ASP A 482 2.45 -19.83 23.10
CA ASP A 482 3.10 -20.93 22.38
C ASP A 482 2.14 -22.11 22.20
N PRO A 483 1.69 -22.43 20.98
CA PRO A 483 0.89 -23.63 20.78
C PRO A 483 1.78 -24.83 21.05
N ASN A 484 1.42 -25.66 22.01
CA ASN A 484 2.12 -26.92 22.32
C ASN A 484 2.28 -27.79 21.06
N PHE A 485 3.46 -27.78 20.46
CA PHE A 485 3.81 -28.70 19.41
C PHE A 485 3.88 -30.14 20.04
N PRO A 486 3.18 -31.13 19.54
CA PRO A 486 2.90 -31.48 18.16
C PRO A 486 1.43 -31.31 17.69
N GLU A 487 0.59 -30.69 18.48
CA GLU A 487 -0.77 -30.40 18.03
C GLU A 487 -0.73 -29.24 17.02
N LEU A 488 -1.47 -29.40 15.94
CA LEU A 488 -1.60 -28.33 14.96
C LEU A 488 -2.09 -27.08 15.63
N PRO A 489 -1.45 -25.93 15.37
CA PRO A 489 -2.09 -24.69 15.66
C PRO A 489 -3.43 -24.66 14.90
N LYS A 490 -4.53 -24.52 15.61
CA LYS A 490 -5.77 -24.06 14.99
C LYS A 490 -5.53 -22.61 14.62
N ILE A 491 -5.19 -22.39 13.34
CA ILE A 491 -5.05 -21.05 12.81
C ILE A 491 -6.47 -20.53 12.58
N GLU A 492 -6.99 -19.83 13.56
CA GLU A 492 -8.23 -19.08 13.40
C GLU A 492 -7.88 -17.75 12.73
N PRO A 493 -8.59 -17.35 11.66
CA PRO A 493 -8.40 -16.04 11.04
C PRO A 493 -8.58 -14.94 12.10
N GLY A 494 -7.57 -14.10 12.28
CA GLY A 494 -7.60 -13.00 13.25
C GLY A 494 -6.86 -13.24 14.56
N GLU A 495 -6.22 -14.40 14.76
CA GLU A 495 -5.32 -14.59 15.90
C GLU A 495 -4.03 -13.78 15.73
N SER A 496 -3.48 -13.30 16.85
CA SER A 496 -2.35 -12.38 16.90
C SER A 496 -1.16 -12.88 16.08
N GLN A 497 -0.59 -12.00 15.29
CA GLN A 497 0.57 -12.27 14.47
C GLN A 497 1.82 -12.35 15.36
N PRO A 498 2.53 -13.47 15.43
CA PRO A 498 3.71 -13.57 16.26
C PRO A 498 4.90 -12.81 15.71
N ASP A 499 4.83 -12.35 14.47
CA ASP A 499 5.96 -11.74 13.76
C ASP A 499 5.55 -10.59 12.85
N SER A 500 4.99 -9.53 13.47
CA SER A 500 4.63 -8.31 12.75
C SER A 500 5.84 -7.66 12.08
N GLU A 501 7.01 -7.73 12.68
CA GLU A 501 8.25 -7.20 12.11
C GLU A 501 8.66 -7.94 10.82
N ARG A 502 8.48 -9.26 10.74
CA ARG A 502 8.75 -10.01 9.52
C ARG A 502 7.85 -9.56 8.38
N VAL A 503 6.57 -9.42 8.64
CA VAL A 503 5.60 -8.90 7.68
C VAL A 503 6.00 -7.50 7.23
N SER A 504 6.43 -6.65 8.16
CA SER A 504 6.83 -5.26 7.90
C SER A 504 8.19 -5.12 7.25
N SER A 505 9.13 -6.07 7.48
CA SER A 505 10.51 -5.90 7.00
C SER A 505 10.67 -5.93 5.48
N PHE A 506 9.64 -6.35 4.76
CA PHE A 506 9.56 -6.26 3.29
C PHE A 506 8.80 -5.03 2.82
N VAL A 507 8.44 -4.12 3.70
CA VAL A 507 7.69 -2.93 3.37
C VAL A 507 8.64 -1.76 3.09
N TYR A 508 8.28 -0.97 2.11
CA TYR A 508 9.08 0.10 1.53
C TYR A 508 8.46 1.46 1.84
N PRO A 509 9.16 2.58 1.59
CA PRO A 509 8.56 3.90 1.69
C PRO A 509 7.37 4.13 0.74
N GLY A 510 7.14 3.18 -0.17
CA GLY A 510 6.10 3.23 -1.17
C GLY A 510 6.51 3.99 -2.43
N GLY A 511 5.53 4.18 -3.30
CA GLY A 511 5.67 4.94 -4.52
C GLY A 511 4.90 6.25 -4.46
N ILE A 512 4.94 6.99 -5.54
CA ILE A 512 4.08 8.15 -5.76
C ILE A 512 3.51 8.12 -7.18
N LEU A 513 2.33 8.71 -7.30
CA LEU A 513 1.64 8.92 -8.57
C LEU A 513 2.13 10.20 -9.23
N ALA A 514 2.24 10.17 -10.55
CA ALA A 514 2.38 11.35 -11.38
C ALA A 514 1.23 11.44 -12.39
N VAL A 515 0.72 12.64 -12.63
CA VAL A 515 -0.32 12.91 -13.63
C VAL A 515 0.18 13.89 -14.68
N HIS A 516 -0.14 13.63 -15.94
CA HIS A 516 0.01 14.60 -17.02
C HIS A 516 -1.24 15.50 -17.06
N SER A 517 -1.16 16.66 -16.44
CA SER A 517 -2.29 17.56 -16.26
C SER A 517 -2.14 18.86 -17.06
N GLU A 518 -3.24 19.40 -17.55
CA GLU A 518 -3.23 20.73 -18.23
C GLU A 518 -3.05 21.91 -17.25
N GLY A 519 -3.10 21.64 -15.94
CA GLY A 519 -2.91 22.63 -14.88
C GLY A 519 -3.10 22.02 -13.50
N ARG A 520 -3.08 22.88 -12.46
CA ARG A 520 -3.10 22.48 -11.05
C ARG A 520 -4.50 22.43 -10.41
N SER A 521 -5.55 22.73 -11.18
CA SER A 521 -6.90 22.69 -10.62
C SER A 521 -7.34 21.24 -10.34
N LYS A 522 -8.22 21.09 -9.36
CA LYS A 522 -8.82 19.79 -9.03
C LYS A 522 -9.46 19.12 -10.25
N ASP A 523 -10.17 19.89 -11.08
CA ASP A 523 -10.81 19.39 -12.30
C ASP A 523 -9.81 18.84 -13.32
N GLN A 524 -8.67 19.52 -13.49
CA GLN A 524 -7.64 19.12 -14.43
C GLN A 524 -6.90 17.87 -13.95
N ILE A 525 -6.56 17.79 -12.65
CA ILE A 525 -5.95 16.60 -12.06
C ILE A 525 -6.92 15.40 -12.17
N TRP A 526 -8.19 15.60 -11.81
CA TRP A 526 -9.21 14.56 -11.92
C TRP A 526 -9.42 14.08 -13.35
N SER A 527 -9.41 14.99 -14.31
CA SER A 527 -9.48 14.65 -15.73
C SER A 527 -8.30 13.78 -16.17
N ALA A 528 -7.08 14.09 -15.71
CA ALA A 528 -5.91 13.28 -16.01
C ALA A 528 -6.03 11.86 -15.41
N LEU A 529 -6.54 11.74 -14.19
CA LEU A 529 -6.83 10.44 -13.55
C LEU A 529 -7.86 9.63 -14.36
N LYS A 530 -8.98 10.24 -14.73
CA LYS A 530 -10.05 9.59 -15.52
C LYS A 530 -9.60 9.17 -16.91
N ASN A 531 -8.72 9.91 -17.53
CA ASN A 531 -8.16 9.60 -18.84
C ASN A 531 -6.93 8.68 -18.79
N LYS A 532 -6.53 8.21 -17.61
CA LYS A 532 -5.34 7.37 -17.38
C LYS A 532 -4.03 8.03 -17.89
N ASN A 533 -3.99 9.36 -17.98
CA ASN A 533 -2.79 10.13 -18.29
C ASN A 533 -1.90 10.20 -17.04
N VAL A 534 -1.51 9.05 -16.54
CA VAL A 534 -0.86 8.85 -15.24
C VAL A 534 0.27 7.85 -15.34
N TYR A 535 1.19 7.90 -14.38
CA TYR A 535 2.21 6.89 -14.21
C TYR A 535 2.63 6.80 -12.74
N GLY A 536 3.19 5.65 -12.34
CA GLY A 536 3.72 5.46 -10.99
C GLY A 536 5.24 5.59 -10.95
N THR A 537 5.80 5.99 -9.80
CA THR A 537 7.23 5.88 -9.50
C THR A 537 7.45 5.14 -8.19
N SER A 538 8.64 4.65 -7.96
CA SER A 538 9.02 3.97 -6.71
C SER A 538 9.41 4.95 -5.57
N GLY A 539 8.98 6.21 -5.66
CA GLY A 539 9.23 7.28 -4.68
C GLY A 539 9.94 8.50 -5.27
N PRO A 540 11.12 8.34 -5.91
CA PRO A 540 11.79 9.46 -6.58
C PRO A 540 10.97 10.02 -7.76
N ARG A 541 11.00 11.35 -7.95
CA ARG A 541 10.24 12.06 -8.98
C ARG A 541 10.91 11.97 -10.35
N ILE A 542 10.94 10.76 -10.91
CA ILE A 542 11.39 10.50 -12.28
C ILE A 542 10.32 11.06 -13.23
N LEU A 543 10.71 11.85 -14.21
CA LEU A 543 9.81 12.36 -15.26
C LEU A 543 9.73 11.35 -16.38
N LEU A 544 8.53 11.03 -16.87
CA LEU A 544 8.31 10.01 -17.89
C LEU A 544 7.16 10.41 -18.83
N TRP A 545 7.41 10.35 -20.14
CA TRP A 545 6.43 10.46 -21.22
C TRP A 545 6.53 9.22 -22.10
N PHE A 546 5.40 8.67 -22.50
CA PHE A 546 5.32 7.54 -23.38
C PHE A 546 4.17 7.73 -24.38
N ASP A 547 4.49 7.84 -25.66
CA ASP A 547 3.54 8.17 -26.70
C ASP A 547 3.62 7.17 -27.86
N LEU A 548 2.47 6.79 -28.43
CA LEU A 548 2.34 6.17 -29.74
C LEU A 548 2.32 7.30 -30.79
N ILE A 549 3.32 7.35 -31.68
CA ILE A 549 3.54 8.48 -32.60
C ILE A 549 2.90 8.31 -33.99
N ASN A 550 2.30 7.17 -34.27
CA ASN A 550 1.67 6.88 -35.55
C ASN A 550 0.23 6.35 -35.41
N ALA A 551 -0.48 6.77 -34.38
CA ALA A 551 -1.90 6.47 -34.24
C ALA A 551 -2.71 7.13 -35.40
N PRO A 552 -3.88 6.56 -35.80
CA PRO A 552 -4.65 7.08 -36.92
C PRO A 552 -5.06 8.57 -36.80
N GLU A 553 -5.24 9.05 -35.59
CA GLU A 553 -5.69 10.43 -35.31
C GLU A 553 -4.52 11.34 -34.82
N GLY A 554 -3.27 10.90 -34.93
CA GLY A 554 -2.09 11.62 -34.46
C GLY A 554 -1.40 10.92 -33.30
N ASN A 555 -0.65 11.65 -32.46
CA ASN A 555 0.01 11.08 -31.30
C ASN A 555 -1.01 10.70 -30.22
N ALA A 556 -0.80 9.54 -29.60
CA ALA A 556 -1.63 9.05 -28.49
C ALA A 556 -0.75 8.79 -27.25
N PRO A 557 -1.02 9.47 -26.11
CA PRO A 557 -0.21 9.34 -24.90
C PRO A 557 -0.48 8.02 -24.17
N MET A 558 0.34 7.74 -23.14
CA MET A 558 0.09 6.65 -22.21
C MET A 558 -1.35 6.66 -21.69
N GLY A 559 -1.91 5.49 -21.40
CA GLY A 559 -3.33 5.31 -21.00
C GLY A 559 -4.30 5.20 -22.17
N SER A 560 -3.88 5.49 -23.40
CA SER A 560 -4.73 5.46 -24.59
C SER A 560 -5.11 4.04 -25.03
N GLU A 561 -6.28 3.91 -25.63
CA GLU A 561 -6.75 2.71 -26.31
C GLU A 561 -7.00 3.02 -27.80
N ILE A 562 -6.29 2.33 -28.69
CA ILE A 562 -6.24 2.65 -30.12
C ILE A 562 -6.50 1.40 -30.96
N THR A 563 -7.34 1.52 -31.99
CA THR A 563 -7.50 0.48 -33.01
C THR A 563 -6.67 0.82 -34.24
N MET A 564 -5.72 -0.04 -34.60
CA MET A 564 -4.88 0.17 -35.79
C MET A 564 -4.36 -1.12 -36.40
N SER A 565 -4.13 -1.11 -37.72
CA SER A 565 -3.59 -2.24 -38.47
C SER A 565 -2.10 -2.16 -38.75
N GLN A 566 -1.52 -0.95 -38.67
CA GLN A 566 -0.09 -0.70 -38.92
C GLN A 566 0.75 -1.10 -37.71
N ASN A 567 2.05 -1.34 -37.95
CA ASN A 567 3.02 -1.53 -36.88
C ASN A 567 3.10 -0.29 -36.00
N PRO A 568 2.90 -0.41 -34.69
CA PRO A 568 2.94 0.73 -33.79
C PRO A 568 4.37 1.23 -33.59
N LYS A 569 4.51 2.55 -33.60
CA LYS A 569 5.77 3.26 -33.35
C LYS A 569 5.62 4.15 -32.12
N PHE A 570 6.59 4.07 -31.26
CA PHE A 570 6.54 4.73 -29.95
C PHE A 570 7.75 5.62 -29.74
N ILE A 571 7.56 6.65 -28.92
CA ILE A 571 8.63 7.44 -28.35
C ILE A 571 8.51 7.46 -26.84
N VAL A 572 9.63 7.34 -26.15
CA VAL A 572 9.76 7.49 -24.71
C VAL A 572 10.69 8.65 -24.42
N ARG A 573 10.29 9.51 -23.50
CA ARG A 573 11.15 10.55 -22.95
C ARG A 573 11.18 10.38 -21.44
N ALA A 574 12.35 10.44 -20.84
CA ALA A 574 12.52 10.32 -19.41
C ALA A 574 13.60 11.27 -18.90
N ALA A 575 13.42 11.77 -17.67
CA ALA A 575 14.47 12.46 -16.94
C ALA A 575 14.57 11.94 -15.51
N GLY A 576 15.78 11.72 -15.04
CA GLY A 576 16.05 11.25 -13.68
C GLY A 576 15.54 12.24 -12.63
N SER A 577 15.21 11.74 -11.46
CA SER A 577 14.82 12.58 -10.34
C SER A 577 15.96 13.49 -9.90
N PHE A 578 15.63 14.61 -9.26
CA PHE A 578 16.64 15.49 -8.68
C PHE A 578 17.30 14.86 -7.46
N LYS A 579 18.63 14.98 -7.36
CA LYS A 579 19.38 14.65 -6.14
C LYS A 579 18.93 15.58 -5.03
N GLN A 580 18.68 15.02 -3.85
CA GLN A 580 18.19 15.78 -2.71
C GLN A 580 19.35 16.38 -1.91
N LYS A 581 19.15 17.62 -1.45
CA LYS A 581 20.01 18.27 -0.44
C LYS A 581 19.59 17.81 0.95
N ASP A 582 20.50 17.86 1.91
CA ASP A 582 20.19 17.63 3.31
C ASP A 582 19.25 18.72 3.86
N GLY A 583 18.46 18.36 4.85
CA GLY A 583 17.57 19.28 5.56
C GLY A 583 16.33 19.70 4.78
N CYS A 584 15.68 20.74 5.26
CA CYS A 584 14.46 21.30 4.70
C CYS A 584 14.73 22.64 3.98
N PRO A 585 13.98 22.99 2.93
CA PRO A 585 14.04 24.31 2.33
C PRO A 585 13.53 25.39 3.30
N ILE A 586 13.95 26.65 3.07
CA ILE A 586 13.59 27.80 3.93
C ILE A 586 12.07 27.93 4.06
N GLU A 587 11.32 27.73 2.97
CA GLU A 587 9.86 27.79 2.97
C GLU A 587 9.24 26.83 4.01
N SER A 588 9.72 25.59 4.10
CA SER A 588 9.25 24.62 5.09
C SER A 588 9.62 25.04 6.53
N ILE A 589 10.83 25.59 6.71
CA ILE A 589 11.31 26.06 8.02
C ILE A 589 10.50 27.27 8.52
N ASP A 590 10.14 28.18 7.63
CA ASP A 590 9.42 29.40 7.99
C ASP A 590 7.91 29.18 8.15
N SER A 591 7.37 28.11 7.53
CA SER A 591 5.92 27.84 7.52
C SER A 591 5.43 26.96 8.66
N LEU A 592 6.28 26.12 9.22
CA LEU A 592 5.95 25.24 10.35
C LEU A 592 6.75 25.62 11.59
N SER A 593 6.15 25.47 12.78
CA SER A 593 6.91 25.58 14.02
C SER A 593 8.04 24.53 14.05
N PRO A 594 9.19 24.83 14.69
CA PRO A 594 10.30 23.88 14.77
C PRO A 594 9.89 22.51 15.36
N LYS A 595 8.94 22.51 16.27
CA LYS A 595 8.40 21.27 16.86
C LYS A 595 7.57 20.47 15.86
N ARG A 596 6.75 21.13 15.06
CA ARG A 596 5.91 20.49 14.03
C ARG A 596 6.78 19.93 12.92
N LEU A 597 7.74 20.72 12.45
CA LEU A 597 8.69 20.33 11.41
C LEU A 597 9.51 19.09 11.82
N GLU A 598 10.08 19.10 13.04
CA GLU A 598 10.82 17.95 13.57
C GLU A 598 9.94 16.72 13.73
N TYR A 599 8.72 16.89 14.23
CA TYR A 599 7.78 15.79 14.43
C TYR A 599 7.34 15.13 13.12
N LEU A 600 6.99 15.93 12.11
CA LEU A 600 6.51 15.43 10.83
C LEU A 600 7.64 14.99 9.91
N CYS A 601 8.60 15.87 9.65
CA CYS A 601 9.62 15.69 8.62
C CYS A 601 10.94 15.10 9.14
N ALA A 602 11.10 14.97 10.47
CA ALA A 602 12.35 14.53 11.10
C ALA A 602 13.61 15.32 10.63
N GLY A 603 13.42 16.60 10.32
CA GLY A 603 14.48 17.48 9.81
C GLY A 603 14.85 17.30 8.35
N GLU A 604 14.18 16.39 7.62
CA GLU A 604 14.47 16.09 6.22
C GLU A 604 13.20 16.27 5.35
N CYS A 605 13.25 17.22 4.42
CA CYS A 605 12.17 17.51 3.49
C CYS A 605 12.59 17.22 2.04
N TYR A 606 11.64 17.16 1.13
CA TYR A 606 11.94 17.25 -0.29
C TYR A 606 12.67 18.57 -0.57
N ASN A 607 13.95 18.46 -0.91
CA ASN A 607 14.85 19.60 -1.06
C ASN A 607 15.75 19.37 -2.29
N PRO A 608 15.21 19.56 -3.50
CA PRO A 608 15.91 19.21 -4.73
C PRO A 608 17.13 20.10 -4.98
N SER A 609 18.23 19.51 -5.43
CA SER A 609 19.36 20.20 -6.02
C SER A 609 19.12 20.52 -7.50
N ASP A 610 20.11 21.06 -8.18
CA ASP A 610 20.08 21.28 -9.63
C ASP A 610 20.65 20.09 -10.41
N GLN A 611 21.04 19.00 -9.72
CA GLN A 611 21.59 17.79 -10.33
C GLN A 611 20.54 16.69 -10.37
N ARG A 612 20.44 16.00 -11.50
CA ARG A 612 19.61 14.84 -11.68
C ARG A 612 20.41 13.54 -11.56
N TYR A 613 19.72 12.49 -11.16
CA TYR A 613 20.22 11.12 -11.34
C TYR A 613 20.21 10.72 -12.82
N ILE A 614 21.02 9.73 -13.15
CA ILE A 614 21.12 9.17 -14.51
C ILE A 614 19.93 8.22 -14.75
N ILE A 615 19.36 8.25 -15.94
CA ILE A 615 18.51 7.18 -16.45
C ILE A 615 19.43 6.16 -17.15
N GLU A 616 19.53 4.96 -16.60
CA GLU A 616 20.40 3.92 -17.18
C GLU A 616 19.83 3.35 -18.46
N GLN A 617 18.53 3.03 -18.43
CA GLN A 617 17.84 2.35 -19.52
C GLN A 617 16.34 2.56 -19.50
N ILE A 618 15.72 2.34 -20.65
CA ILE A 618 14.28 2.16 -20.80
C ILE A 618 14.01 0.69 -21.09
N GLU A 619 13.17 0.07 -20.26
CA GLU A 619 12.63 -1.26 -20.50
C GLU A 619 11.24 -1.15 -21.11
N ILE A 620 11.00 -1.89 -22.18
CA ILE A 620 9.71 -1.97 -22.85
C ILE A 620 9.11 -3.32 -22.59
N ILE A 621 7.93 -3.33 -22.04
CA ILE A 621 7.14 -4.52 -21.76
C ILE A 621 6.06 -4.63 -22.83
N LYS A 622 5.92 -5.83 -23.40
CA LYS A 622 4.86 -6.16 -24.33
C LYS A 622 4.03 -7.31 -23.78
N ILE A 623 2.73 -7.09 -23.65
CA ILE A 623 1.77 -8.11 -23.24
C ILE A 623 0.79 -8.33 -24.39
N THR A 624 0.55 -9.58 -24.72
CA THR A 624 -0.41 -9.99 -25.74
C THR A 624 -1.60 -10.64 -25.01
N PRO A 625 -2.76 -9.99 -24.91
CA PRO A 625 -3.88 -10.58 -24.20
C PRO A 625 -4.34 -11.91 -24.81
N GLN A 626 -4.88 -12.81 -23.99
CA GLN A 626 -5.45 -14.08 -24.47
C GLN A 626 -6.44 -13.85 -25.62
N SER A 627 -6.37 -14.70 -26.63
CA SER A 627 -7.27 -14.70 -27.78
C SER A 627 -8.27 -15.85 -27.77
N TYR A 628 -8.08 -16.83 -26.89
CA TYR A 628 -9.03 -17.93 -26.66
C TYR A 628 -8.90 -18.44 -25.22
N ALA A 629 -9.96 -19.06 -24.73
CA ALA A 629 -10.00 -19.61 -23.38
C ALA A 629 -8.95 -20.72 -23.20
N GLY A 630 -8.13 -20.60 -22.12
CA GLY A 630 -7.08 -21.57 -21.82
C GLY A 630 -5.75 -21.36 -22.56
N GLU A 631 -5.58 -20.26 -23.31
CA GLU A 631 -4.25 -19.88 -23.83
C GLU A 631 -3.31 -19.64 -22.67
N ALA A 632 -2.09 -20.23 -22.74
CA ALA A 632 -1.10 -20.12 -21.67
C ALA A 632 -0.63 -18.68 -21.48
N ILE A 633 -0.63 -18.19 -20.25
CA ILE A 633 -0.34 -16.77 -19.93
C ILE A 633 1.15 -16.44 -20.02
N SER A 634 2.03 -17.29 -19.48
CA SER A 634 3.45 -16.99 -19.36
C SER A 634 4.10 -16.55 -20.69
N PRO A 635 3.82 -17.17 -21.86
CA PRO A 635 4.38 -16.73 -23.13
C PRO A 635 3.80 -15.43 -23.69
N LEU A 636 2.66 -14.95 -23.13
CA LEU A 636 2.00 -13.73 -23.58
C LEU A 636 2.62 -12.48 -22.95
N ILE A 637 3.39 -12.65 -21.88
CA ILE A 637 4.05 -11.57 -21.14
C ILE A 637 5.54 -11.57 -21.52
N GLN A 638 5.99 -10.53 -22.20
CA GLN A 638 7.38 -10.34 -22.59
C GLN A 638 7.98 -9.22 -21.73
N ASP A 639 8.64 -9.63 -20.65
CA ASP A 639 9.27 -8.72 -19.67
C ASP A 639 10.77 -9.04 -19.52
N ALA A 640 11.68 -8.16 -19.96
CA ALA A 640 11.46 -6.99 -20.84
C ALA A 640 11.54 -7.45 -22.31
N TRP A 641 10.54 -7.04 -23.13
CA TRP A 641 10.58 -7.33 -24.58
C TRP A 641 11.76 -6.65 -25.28
N LYS A 642 12.06 -5.40 -24.89
CA LYS A 642 13.24 -4.64 -25.34
C LYS A 642 13.82 -3.86 -24.17
N THR A 643 15.15 -3.71 -24.18
CA THR A 643 15.88 -2.82 -23.28
C THR A 643 16.74 -1.89 -24.11
N ILE A 644 16.63 -0.58 -23.88
CA ILE A 644 17.38 0.44 -24.62
C ILE A 644 18.17 1.29 -23.63
N SER A 645 19.51 1.31 -23.77
CA SER A 645 20.38 2.08 -22.89
C SER A 645 20.30 3.58 -23.15
N CYS A 646 20.25 4.37 -22.10
CA CYS A 646 20.30 5.83 -22.12
C CYS A 646 21.73 6.40 -22.09
N LYS A 647 22.74 5.57 -22.18
CA LYS A 647 24.17 5.93 -22.33
C LYS A 647 24.70 6.84 -21.22
N GLY A 648 24.22 6.69 -20.01
CA GLY A 648 24.67 7.46 -18.85
C GLY A 648 24.21 8.93 -18.84
N GLN A 649 23.08 9.23 -19.46
CA GLN A 649 22.49 10.57 -19.49
C GLN A 649 21.39 10.67 -18.42
N SER A 650 21.23 11.84 -17.84
CA SER A 650 20.11 12.14 -16.93
C SER A 650 18.79 12.36 -17.68
N GLU A 651 18.84 12.66 -18.96
CA GLU A 651 17.71 12.80 -19.87
C GLU A 651 17.85 11.78 -21.02
N CYS A 652 16.77 11.10 -21.36
CA CYS A 652 16.76 9.99 -22.29
C CYS A 652 15.59 10.10 -23.26
N ILE A 653 15.86 10.01 -24.57
CA ILE A 653 14.84 9.95 -25.60
C ILE A 653 15.12 8.70 -26.43
N VAL A 654 14.14 7.82 -26.55
CA VAL A 654 14.26 6.59 -27.34
C VAL A 654 13.00 6.38 -28.16
N GLU A 655 13.20 5.87 -29.39
CA GLU A 655 12.12 5.45 -30.27
C GLU A 655 12.23 3.95 -30.53
N PHE A 656 11.08 3.31 -30.68
CA PHE A 656 11.02 1.91 -31.08
C PHE A 656 9.76 1.59 -31.88
N GLU A 657 9.79 0.48 -32.60
CA GLU A 657 8.68 -0.03 -33.39
C GLU A 657 8.48 -1.50 -33.09
N ASP A 658 7.21 -1.95 -33.06
CA ASP A 658 6.89 -3.37 -33.13
C ASP A 658 6.64 -3.78 -34.59
N SER A 659 7.69 -4.21 -35.26
CA SER A 659 7.63 -4.68 -36.66
C SER A 659 6.91 -6.01 -36.86
N ASN A 660 6.57 -6.70 -35.75
CA ASN A 660 5.89 -8.02 -35.79
C ASN A 660 4.49 -7.94 -35.14
N TYR A 661 3.89 -6.75 -35.11
CA TYR A 661 2.53 -6.56 -34.59
C TYR A 661 1.51 -7.36 -35.39
N SER A 662 0.88 -8.34 -34.78
CA SER A 662 -0.02 -9.29 -35.45
C SER A 662 -1.37 -9.48 -34.79
N ARG A 663 -1.52 -9.13 -33.52
CA ARG A 663 -2.75 -9.25 -32.72
C ARG A 663 -2.77 -8.17 -31.63
N ASP A 664 -3.90 -8.04 -30.93
CA ASP A 664 -4.04 -7.14 -29.81
C ASP A 664 -2.81 -7.18 -28.91
N SER A 665 -2.32 -6.02 -28.53
CA SER A 665 -1.10 -5.91 -27.72
C SER A 665 -1.19 -4.69 -26.80
N VAL A 666 -0.60 -4.84 -25.63
CA VAL A 666 -0.47 -3.83 -24.62
C VAL A 666 1.00 -3.51 -24.44
N TYR A 667 1.35 -2.23 -24.43
CA TYR A 667 2.71 -1.77 -24.26
C TYR A 667 2.81 -0.79 -23.12
N TYR A 668 3.80 -0.97 -22.25
CA TYR A 668 4.17 0.06 -21.27
C TYR A 668 5.68 0.04 -21.08
N VAL A 669 6.22 1.04 -20.43
CA VAL A 669 7.67 1.21 -20.26
C VAL A 669 8.03 1.44 -18.80
N ARG A 670 9.25 1.01 -18.46
CA ARG A 670 9.92 1.38 -17.21
C ARG A 670 11.11 2.28 -17.55
N ALA A 671 11.20 3.43 -16.88
CA ALA A 671 12.42 4.23 -16.86
C ALA A 671 13.22 3.84 -15.61
N ILE A 672 14.41 3.28 -15.83
CA ILE A 672 15.27 2.75 -14.76
C ILE A 672 16.36 3.76 -14.43
N GLN A 673 16.38 4.25 -13.18
CA GLN A 673 17.38 5.17 -12.68
C GLN A 673 18.62 4.42 -12.19
N GLU A 674 19.78 5.10 -12.12
CA GLU A 674 21.01 4.55 -11.55
C GLU A 674 20.81 4.05 -10.12
N LEU A 675 21.69 3.14 -9.67
CA LEU A 675 21.67 2.58 -8.32
C LEU A 675 21.78 3.68 -7.27
N THR A 676 20.85 3.65 -6.32
CA THR A 676 20.83 4.56 -5.16
C THR A 676 20.49 3.77 -3.90
N PRO A 677 21.00 4.18 -2.73
CA PRO A 677 20.60 3.61 -1.46
C PRO A 677 19.10 3.85 -1.22
N ALA A 678 18.38 2.79 -0.88
CA ALA A 678 16.96 2.85 -0.53
C ALA A 678 16.66 2.00 0.71
N ILE A 679 15.69 2.42 1.48
CA ILE A 679 15.22 1.66 2.65
C ILE A 679 14.71 0.31 2.16
N ASN A 680 15.21 -0.76 2.77
CA ASN A 680 14.91 -2.15 2.39
C ASN A 680 15.14 -2.44 0.89
N GLY A 681 15.99 -1.67 0.22
CA GLY A 681 16.21 -1.76 -1.23
C GLY A 681 16.82 -3.08 -1.71
N MET A 682 17.51 -3.80 -0.86
CA MET A 682 17.96 -5.16 -1.16
C MET A 682 16.85 -6.14 -0.79
N ASN A 683 16.36 -6.84 -1.79
CA ASN A 683 15.58 -8.04 -1.55
C ASN A 683 16.36 -8.98 -0.64
N VAL A 684 15.67 -9.77 0.14
CA VAL A 684 16.12 -10.62 1.22
C VAL A 684 17.26 -11.58 0.87
N LEU A 685 17.68 -11.67 -0.38
CA LEU A 685 18.80 -12.50 -0.81
C LEU A 685 19.97 -11.68 -1.33
N SER A 686 21.13 -11.91 -0.71
CA SER A 686 22.39 -11.66 -1.40
C SER A 686 22.62 -12.75 -2.46
N GLU A 687 23.47 -12.47 -3.47
CA GLU A 687 23.93 -13.41 -4.49
C GLU A 687 24.43 -14.77 -3.95
N LYS A 688 24.60 -14.92 -2.65
CA LYS A 688 25.07 -16.12 -1.95
C LYS A 688 24.00 -16.90 -1.21
N GLN A 689 22.72 -16.62 -1.40
CA GLN A 689 21.62 -17.21 -0.62
C GLN A 689 21.70 -17.01 0.92
N GLU A 690 22.46 -16.03 1.35
CA GLU A 690 22.48 -15.63 2.75
C GLU A 690 21.34 -14.65 3.01
N PHE A 691 20.50 -15.00 3.95
CA PHE A 691 19.44 -14.13 4.44
C PHE A 691 20.08 -12.91 5.15
N LYS A 692 20.08 -11.76 4.50
CA LYS A 692 20.55 -10.51 5.06
C LYS A 692 19.38 -9.60 5.32
N LEU A 693 18.88 -9.69 6.52
CA LEU A 693 18.14 -8.57 7.08
C LEU A 693 19.09 -7.52 7.61
N CYS A 694 18.54 -6.34 7.79
CA CYS A 694 19.21 -5.28 8.48
C CYS A 694 19.71 -5.79 9.82
N LYS A 695 21.03 -5.80 10.01
CA LYS A 695 21.72 -6.33 11.19
C LYS A 695 21.44 -7.80 11.54
N GLY A 696 20.96 -8.61 10.59
CA GLY A 696 20.76 -10.05 10.80
C GLY A 696 19.56 -10.41 11.66
N SER A 697 18.64 -9.48 11.91
CA SER A 697 17.38 -9.72 12.62
C SER A 697 16.23 -8.98 11.95
N PHE A 698 15.02 -9.55 11.95
CA PHE A 698 13.81 -8.84 11.54
C PHE A 698 13.48 -7.70 12.50
N ARG A 699 13.90 -7.83 13.74
CA ARG A 699 13.74 -6.82 14.78
C ARG A 699 14.94 -5.93 14.80
N THR A 700 14.76 -4.78 14.19
CA THR A 700 15.81 -3.79 14.09
C THR A 700 15.80 -2.89 15.32
N ASP A 701 16.97 -2.38 15.65
CA ASP A 701 17.11 -1.27 16.61
C ASP A 701 16.25 -0.09 16.12
N LEU A 702 15.66 0.68 17.04
CA LEU A 702 14.89 1.88 16.72
C LEU A 702 15.67 2.90 15.89
N ALA A 703 17.01 2.90 16.01
CA ALA A 703 17.91 3.78 15.26
C ALA A 703 18.40 3.15 13.94
N ASP A 704 17.87 2.00 13.54
CA ASP A 704 18.30 1.33 12.32
C ASP A 704 17.69 1.95 11.08
N ASN A 705 18.56 2.44 10.18
CA ASN A 705 18.22 2.90 8.85
C ASN A 705 18.76 1.89 7.85
N CYS A 706 18.05 0.80 7.63
CA CYS A 706 18.49 -0.24 6.73
C CYS A 706 18.41 0.20 5.28
N PHE A 707 19.55 0.41 4.65
CA PHE A 707 19.66 0.75 3.24
C PHE A 707 20.23 -0.40 2.43
N GLY A 708 19.66 -0.59 1.24
CA GLY A 708 20.21 -1.42 0.19
C GLY A 708 20.25 -0.66 -1.12
N GLU A 709 21.17 -0.98 -2.02
CA GLU A 709 21.20 -0.35 -3.34
C GLU A 709 20.11 -0.92 -4.24
N THR A 710 19.39 -0.05 -4.95
CA THR A 710 18.37 -0.43 -5.90
C THR A 710 18.27 0.57 -7.05
N ASN A 711 17.79 0.12 -8.20
CA ASN A 711 17.49 0.96 -9.35
C ASN A 711 16.03 1.46 -9.22
N GLU A 712 15.85 2.64 -8.67
CA GLU A 712 14.53 3.27 -8.62
C GLU A 712 13.96 3.45 -10.03
N ARG A 713 12.64 3.40 -10.16
CA ARG A 713 11.99 3.36 -11.47
C ARG A 713 10.67 4.11 -11.55
N ALA A 714 10.25 4.36 -12.77
CA ALA A 714 8.90 4.82 -13.09
C ALA A 714 8.25 3.86 -14.08
N TRP A 715 6.94 3.63 -13.94
CA TRP A 715 6.11 2.77 -14.79
C TRP A 715 5.08 3.60 -15.51
N SER A 716 5.11 3.68 -16.83
CA SER A 716 4.04 4.35 -17.57
C SER A 716 2.72 3.60 -17.46
N SER A 717 1.59 4.31 -17.58
CA SER A 717 0.34 3.64 -17.94
C SER A 717 0.47 2.93 -19.29
N PRO A 718 -0.18 1.76 -19.47
CA PRO A 718 -0.16 1.04 -20.73
C PRO A 718 -0.84 1.80 -21.88
N ILE A 719 -0.37 1.59 -23.09
CA ILE A 719 -1.08 1.91 -24.33
C ILE A 719 -1.64 0.58 -24.87
N TYR A 720 -2.94 0.56 -25.08
CA TYR A 720 -3.70 -0.59 -25.56
C TYR A 720 -3.90 -0.47 -27.07
N ILE A 721 -3.46 -1.47 -27.83
CA ILE A 721 -3.59 -1.47 -29.29
C ILE A 721 -4.39 -2.68 -29.72
N ASN A 722 -5.58 -2.41 -30.25
CA ASN A 722 -6.50 -3.41 -30.76
C ASN A 722 -6.29 -3.59 -32.26
N LYS A 723 -6.24 -4.84 -32.73
CA LYS A 723 -6.17 -5.19 -34.15
C LYS A 723 -7.58 -5.14 -34.75
N PRO A 724 -7.82 -4.44 -35.87
CA PRO A 724 -9.14 -4.41 -36.53
C PRO A 724 -9.69 -5.78 -36.92
#